data_41578846f3046deb19a5981b77b58349
#
_entry.id   41578846f3046deb19a5981b77b58349
#
_cell.length_a   1.000
_cell.length_b   1.000
_cell.length_c   1.000
_cell.angle_alpha   90.00
_cell.angle_beta   90.00
_cell.angle_gamma   90.00
#
_symmetry.space_group_name_H-M   'P 1'
#
loop_
_entity.id
_entity.type
_entity.pdbx_description
1 polymer ?
#
loop_
_entity_poly.entity_id
_entity_poly.type
_entity_poly.pdbx_seq_one_letter_code
_entity_poly.pdbx_strand_id
1 'polypeptide(L)'
;MVKSNNRKFSIVSLALFVLVLLFTSCGKGDGKSSGKDSTPEYIYESKFNDLGTVGVDYVSQSCIKDGNIYMTGSHYEYNEKKQSGKSINYLMKGSVDSKNIDMAEIKGLKENETPSTLFMDEEGNIYMLSSVYNYNEKTGASNTKYYMAELAEDGSLSGHVELKPGLKKNEELYLGGTAVYEDEKLITFSDQKIYIFNKDGSLAKTAESDNYIDSIFTANNGKIYIMNYNGICGLDTDTGNFGETIDLGDRIIYNIKNVKQGKDGIVYLNNDDGLYECDLSKNKLELLFNWINVDINSNNILDFQMMEDGSLIVLSTLSNYDDSGKGGSTSSVEIASVNKKKYSEARQKKRLTLAASYISQPLKEEILKYNKGSEDYHIEIKSYNTYEDPQKQMNLDIISGDIPDIIELSGLSKSMYIKKGMLADLYPFIEKDGEIKKEDFVDSVINTIEHNGKLYYMPTSFAVNVLIGSKKVFGDMESWTYEEMEEKYKSMPKNGVFMQDMTREWFMYNMLGSQMKDFIDFETGEVNLDSEEFINMLEFSKNFQTSDQYMKEREANGWQNESKVELINSGRLLLSEMFLYDFSDIQINEKLYKKQGGYTVISQPSKDKNNKLAMGSGDACLAISEKCNDKDGAWKFLRGIFTYEYQKKISDNYGFPVRKDVLEKKIEYAMATKAYKDDDGTQVTPITDSTYSMDDFTVELKPYTKAHMDLFRSIVDRIGKENNYDTYFNDISEIINEESKAFFAGDKTAEETAKILQSRVKIYVSENS
;
A
#
# COMPACT_ATOMS: atom_id res chain seq x y z
N MET A 1 2.25 -9.81 54.95
CA MET A 1 3.62 -10.23 55.34
C MET A 1 4.10 -11.31 54.39
N VAL A 2 4.82 -10.94 53.33
CA VAL A 2 5.70 -11.86 52.58
C VAL A 2 6.93 -11.04 52.18
N LYS A 3 8.09 -11.54 52.55
CA LYS A 3 9.40 -10.88 52.50
C LYS A 3 9.91 -10.71 51.07
N SER A 4 10.39 -9.51 50.72
CA SER A 4 11.24 -9.21 49.58
C SER A 4 12.59 -9.92 49.72
N ASN A 5 13.04 -10.60 48.66
CA ASN A 5 14.40 -11.05 48.51
C ASN A 5 15.06 -10.29 47.37
N ASN A 6 15.83 -9.28 47.73
CA ASN A 6 16.79 -8.62 46.83
C ASN A 6 17.91 -9.61 46.49
N ARG A 7 18.08 -9.93 45.20
CA ARG A 7 19.33 -10.51 44.70
C ARG A 7 20.02 -9.51 43.75
N LYS A 8 21.14 -9.02 44.21
CA LYS A 8 22.13 -8.30 43.39
C LYS A 8 22.68 -9.27 42.35
N PHE A 9 22.40 -9.05 41.07
CA PHE A 9 23.13 -9.71 40.00
C PHE A 9 24.41 -8.90 39.70
N SER A 10 25.55 -9.56 39.69
CA SER A 10 26.84 -8.97 39.42
C SER A 10 27.07 -8.89 37.90
N ILE A 11 27.68 -7.79 37.46
CA ILE A 11 28.00 -7.44 36.07
C ILE A 11 28.82 -8.54 35.32
N VAL A 12 29.42 -9.47 36.03
CA VAL A 12 30.19 -10.59 35.42
C VAL A 12 29.29 -11.66 34.79
N SER A 13 28.01 -11.76 35.17
CA SER A 13 27.09 -12.73 34.59
C SER A 13 26.51 -12.26 33.25
N LEU A 14 26.54 -10.95 32.94
CA LEU A 14 26.01 -10.40 31.69
C LEU A 14 27.00 -10.63 30.51
N ALA A 15 28.32 -10.57 30.78
CA ALA A 15 29.34 -10.83 29.76
C ALA A 15 29.43 -12.30 29.32
N LEU A 16 29.02 -13.25 30.18
CA LEU A 16 29.01 -14.69 29.82
C LEU A 16 27.71 -15.08 29.07
N PHE A 17 26.63 -14.32 29.23
CA PHE A 17 25.37 -14.59 28.50
C PHE A 17 25.41 -14.13 27.04
N VAL A 18 26.15 -13.05 26.75
CA VAL A 18 26.35 -12.56 25.36
C VAL A 18 27.28 -13.49 24.57
N LEU A 19 28.21 -14.20 25.24
CA LEU A 19 29.10 -15.16 24.56
C LEU A 19 28.47 -16.55 24.30
N VAL A 20 27.39 -16.90 25.01
CA VAL A 20 26.67 -18.18 24.81
C VAL A 20 25.58 -18.07 23.74
N LEU A 21 25.06 -16.86 23.45
CA LEU A 21 24.09 -16.62 22.36
C LEU A 21 24.72 -16.62 20.97
N LEU A 22 26.06 -16.59 20.86
CA LEU A 22 26.76 -16.68 19.58
C LEU A 22 27.02 -18.13 19.11
N PHE A 23 26.65 -19.16 19.88
CA PHE A 23 26.94 -20.57 19.53
C PHE A 23 25.75 -21.53 19.53
N THR A 24 24.49 -21.07 19.69
CA THR A 24 23.34 -21.97 19.68
C THR A 24 22.26 -21.61 18.65
N SER A 25 22.64 -20.97 17.54
CA SER A 25 21.81 -20.86 16.36
C SER A 25 22.40 -21.67 15.21
N CYS A 26 22.52 -22.98 15.41
CA CYS A 26 22.70 -23.96 14.36
C CYS A 26 21.47 -24.89 14.34
N GLY A 27 20.33 -24.35 13.99
CA GLY A 27 19.22 -25.09 13.41
C GLY A 27 19.50 -25.20 11.92
N LYS A 28 19.63 -26.43 11.41
CA LYS A 28 19.80 -26.73 10.00
C LYS A 28 18.58 -26.22 9.19
N GLY A 29 18.68 -25.04 8.69
CA GLY A 29 18.02 -24.58 7.48
C GLY A 29 19.13 -24.36 6.47
N ASP A 30 19.10 -25.01 5.32
CA ASP A 30 20.09 -24.85 4.25
C ASP A 30 19.99 -23.45 3.62
N GLY A 31 20.38 -22.44 4.39
CA GLY A 31 20.64 -21.09 3.93
C GLY A 31 22.14 -20.90 3.75
N LYS A 32 22.70 -21.36 2.66
CA LYS A 32 24.03 -20.93 2.23
C LYS A 32 23.96 -19.47 1.81
N SER A 33 24.39 -18.57 2.68
CA SER A 33 24.87 -17.25 2.24
C SER A 33 26.14 -17.48 1.44
N SER A 34 26.03 -17.51 0.14
CA SER A 34 27.18 -17.50 -0.77
C SER A 34 27.12 -16.20 -1.58
N GLY A 35 27.90 -15.21 -1.17
CA GLY A 35 28.38 -14.22 -2.09
C GLY A 35 29.16 -14.89 -3.22
N LYS A 36 28.45 -15.25 -4.26
CA LYS A 36 28.88 -15.57 -5.63
C LYS A 36 27.64 -15.87 -6.44
N ASP A 37 27.57 -15.38 -7.68
CA ASP A 37 26.58 -15.69 -8.71
C ASP A 37 26.15 -17.17 -8.72
N SER A 38 25.26 -17.56 -7.83
CA SER A 38 24.66 -18.89 -7.89
C SER A 38 23.39 -18.76 -8.73
N THR A 39 23.55 -18.99 -10.04
CA THR A 39 22.44 -19.23 -10.95
C THR A 39 21.47 -20.20 -10.28
N PRO A 40 20.19 -19.87 -10.12
CA PRO A 40 19.21 -20.78 -9.51
C PRO A 40 19.13 -22.07 -10.35
N GLU A 41 18.94 -23.21 -9.72
CA GLU A 41 18.80 -24.48 -10.44
C GLU A 41 17.52 -24.47 -11.30
N TYR A 42 16.46 -23.87 -10.79
CA TYR A 42 15.15 -23.75 -11.45
C TYR A 42 14.62 -22.33 -11.38
N ILE A 43 13.82 -21.97 -12.39
CA ILE A 43 13.02 -20.74 -12.41
C ILE A 43 11.59 -21.05 -12.83
N TYR A 44 10.70 -20.14 -12.53
CA TYR A 44 9.34 -20.14 -13.08
C TYR A 44 9.27 -19.20 -14.27
N GLU A 45 8.64 -19.63 -15.36
CA GLU A 45 8.49 -18.85 -16.59
C GLU A 45 7.05 -18.89 -17.07
N SER A 46 6.48 -17.72 -17.36
CA SER A 46 5.11 -17.59 -17.84
C SER A 46 5.03 -17.55 -19.36
N LYS A 47 3.99 -18.19 -19.90
CA LYS A 47 3.54 -18.03 -21.26
C LYS A 47 2.13 -17.47 -21.22
N PHE A 48 1.94 -16.34 -21.87
CA PHE A 48 0.67 -15.60 -21.87
C PHE A 48 -0.18 -15.91 -23.11
N ASN A 49 -1.47 -16.01 -22.91
CA ASN A 49 -2.51 -16.01 -23.93
C ASN A 49 -3.46 -14.85 -23.62
N ASP A 50 -3.27 -13.73 -24.31
CA ASP A 50 -4.12 -12.55 -24.20
C ASP A 50 -5.33 -12.71 -25.13
N LEU A 51 -6.52 -12.84 -24.56
CA LEU A 51 -7.77 -12.99 -25.30
C LEU A 51 -8.44 -11.63 -25.60
N GLY A 52 -7.81 -10.54 -25.15
CA GLY A 52 -8.30 -9.18 -25.36
C GLY A 52 -9.65 -8.92 -24.67
N THR A 53 -10.42 -8.01 -25.26
CA THR A 53 -11.73 -7.60 -24.73
C THR A 53 -12.78 -8.67 -24.97
N VAL A 54 -13.50 -9.02 -23.91
CA VAL A 54 -14.47 -10.13 -23.90
C VAL A 54 -15.93 -9.62 -23.80
N GLY A 55 -16.47 -8.87 -24.61
CA GLY A 55 -17.88 -8.54 -24.79
C GLY A 55 -18.76 -8.30 -23.54
N VAL A 56 -18.16 -8.14 -22.34
CA VAL A 56 -18.83 -7.83 -21.07
C VAL A 56 -18.15 -6.64 -20.41
N ASP A 57 -18.89 -5.94 -19.54
CA ASP A 57 -18.38 -4.81 -18.79
C ASP A 57 -17.48 -5.28 -17.63
N TYR A 58 -17.90 -6.36 -16.97
CA TYR A 58 -17.20 -6.95 -15.83
C TYR A 58 -17.15 -8.47 -15.95
N VAL A 59 -16.00 -9.03 -15.57
CA VAL A 59 -15.83 -10.45 -15.23
C VAL A 59 -15.77 -10.53 -13.70
N SER A 60 -16.68 -11.29 -13.09
CA SER A 60 -16.91 -11.21 -11.66
C SER A 60 -16.48 -12.43 -10.87
N GLN A 61 -16.69 -13.64 -11.40
CA GLN A 61 -16.43 -14.90 -10.70
C GLN A 61 -15.82 -15.91 -11.66
N SER A 62 -15.06 -16.86 -11.13
CA SER A 62 -14.48 -17.93 -11.95
C SER A 62 -14.25 -19.21 -11.17
N CYS A 63 -14.15 -20.30 -11.91
CA CYS A 63 -13.60 -21.56 -11.44
C CYS A 63 -12.82 -22.24 -12.58
N ILE A 64 -11.77 -22.96 -12.24
CA ILE A 64 -10.89 -23.65 -13.19
C ILE A 64 -10.88 -25.11 -12.81
N LYS A 65 -11.12 -26.00 -13.79
CA LYS A 65 -10.99 -27.44 -13.62
C LYS A 65 -10.41 -28.07 -14.88
N ASP A 66 -9.37 -28.86 -14.71
CA ASP A 66 -8.71 -29.63 -15.78
C ASP A 66 -8.35 -28.80 -17.02
N GLY A 67 -7.92 -27.53 -16.79
CA GLY A 67 -7.58 -26.59 -17.85
C GLY A 67 -8.75 -25.87 -18.51
N ASN A 68 -9.99 -26.21 -18.18
CA ASN A 68 -11.18 -25.46 -18.58
C ASN A 68 -11.46 -24.35 -17.57
N ILE A 69 -11.69 -23.16 -18.08
CA ILE A 69 -11.95 -21.95 -17.31
C ILE A 69 -13.40 -21.55 -17.55
N TYR A 70 -14.15 -21.42 -16.46
CA TYR A 70 -15.52 -20.91 -16.46
C TYR A 70 -15.56 -19.61 -15.69
N MET A 71 -16.25 -18.62 -16.24
CA MET A 71 -16.33 -17.27 -15.68
C MET A 71 -17.75 -16.75 -15.78
N THR A 72 -18.17 -15.92 -14.84
CA THR A 72 -19.38 -15.11 -15.00
C THR A 72 -18.99 -13.66 -15.36
N GLY A 73 -19.75 -13.07 -16.26
CA GLY A 73 -19.59 -11.67 -16.63
C GLY A 73 -20.94 -11.00 -16.83
N SER A 74 -20.96 -9.68 -16.75
CA SER A 74 -22.17 -8.89 -16.95
C SER A 74 -21.96 -7.76 -17.93
N HIS A 75 -23.00 -7.47 -18.70
CA HIS A 75 -23.10 -6.31 -19.58
C HIS A 75 -24.32 -5.48 -19.20
N TYR A 76 -24.16 -4.17 -19.07
CA TYR A 76 -25.22 -3.26 -18.70
C TYR A 76 -25.80 -2.54 -19.93
N GLU A 77 -27.03 -2.89 -20.31
CA GLU A 77 -27.76 -2.22 -21.39
C GLU A 77 -28.62 -1.09 -20.83
N TYR A 78 -28.33 0.15 -21.22
CA TYR A 78 -29.14 1.31 -20.86
C TYR A 78 -30.11 1.69 -21.98
N ASN A 79 -31.39 1.78 -21.64
CA ASN A 79 -32.43 2.19 -22.56
C ASN A 79 -32.78 3.68 -22.33
N GLU A 80 -32.27 4.56 -23.18
CA GLU A 80 -32.49 6.01 -23.06
C GLU A 80 -33.98 6.41 -23.08
N LYS A 81 -34.85 5.69 -23.84
CA LYS A 81 -36.28 6.01 -23.93
C LYS A 81 -37.05 5.66 -22.66
N LYS A 82 -36.63 4.63 -21.92
CA LYS A 82 -37.24 4.17 -20.69
C LYS A 82 -36.58 4.75 -19.45
N GLN A 83 -35.42 5.40 -19.60
CA GLN A 83 -34.55 5.85 -18.51
C GLN A 83 -34.29 4.72 -17.49
N SER A 84 -34.09 3.50 -17.98
CA SER A 84 -33.83 2.32 -17.16
C SER A 84 -32.79 1.44 -17.85
N GLY A 85 -31.97 0.76 -17.06
CA GLY A 85 -30.99 -0.20 -17.54
C GLY A 85 -31.27 -1.62 -17.05
N LYS A 86 -30.71 -2.59 -17.73
CA LYS A 86 -30.76 -4.00 -17.37
C LYS A 86 -29.36 -4.60 -17.47
N SER A 87 -28.92 -5.32 -16.44
CA SER A 87 -27.73 -6.18 -16.53
C SER A 87 -28.09 -7.51 -17.14
N ILE A 88 -27.30 -7.93 -18.14
CA ILE A 88 -27.37 -9.26 -18.73
C ILE A 88 -26.14 -10.01 -18.23
N ASN A 89 -26.36 -11.19 -17.64
CA ASN A 89 -25.30 -12.02 -17.09
C ASN A 89 -25.00 -13.19 -18.03
N TYR A 90 -23.72 -13.49 -18.19
CA TYR A 90 -23.22 -14.53 -19.08
C TYR A 90 -22.36 -15.53 -18.32
N LEU A 91 -22.48 -16.82 -18.68
CA LEU A 91 -21.45 -17.82 -18.46
C LEU A 91 -20.47 -17.76 -19.63
N MET A 92 -19.20 -17.63 -19.34
CA MET A 92 -18.12 -17.59 -20.32
C MET A 92 -17.23 -18.81 -20.11
N LYS A 93 -16.77 -19.43 -21.22
CA LYS A 93 -15.91 -20.62 -21.18
C LYS A 93 -14.69 -20.42 -22.08
N GLY A 94 -13.52 -20.84 -21.57
CA GLY A 94 -12.26 -20.83 -22.29
C GLY A 94 -11.26 -21.84 -21.74
N SER A 95 -10.07 -21.86 -22.34
CA SER A 95 -8.92 -22.64 -21.88
C SER A 95 -7.62 -21.93 -22.25
N VAL A 96 -6.46 -22.43 -21.77
CA VAL A 96 -5.12 -21.86 -22.08
C VAL A 96 -4.84 -21.79 -23.58
N ASP A 97 -5.45 -22.65 -24.37
CA ASP A 97 -5.24 -22.71 -25.84
C ASP A 97 -6.40 -22.09 -26.63
N SER A 98 -7.39 -21.52 -25.95
CA SER A 98 -8.53 -20.85 -26.58
C SER A 98 -8.09 -19.63 -27.39
N LYS A 99 -8.68 -19.44 -28.57
CA LYS A 99 -8.52 -18.23 -29.36
C LYS A 99 -9.60 -17.18 -29.04
N ASN A 100 -10.72 -17.63 -28.52
CA ASN A 100 -11.88 -16.81 -28.17
C ASN A 100 -12.50 -17.39 -26.90
N ILE A 101 -13.32 -16.60 -26.24
CA ILE A 101 -14.17 -17.03 -25.13
C ILE A 101 -15.57 -17.35 -25.67
N ASP A 102 -16.07 -18.54 -25.39
CA ASP A 102 -17.47 -18.90 -25.66
C ASP A 102 -18.37 -18.27 -24.61
N MET A 103 -19.51 -17.70 -25.02
CA MET A 103 -20.44 -17.00 -24.14
C MET A 103 -21.86 -17.54 -24.26
N ALA A 104 -22.49 -17.76 -23.12
CA ALA A 104 -23.92 -18.14 -23.05
C ALA A 104 -24.64 -17.24 -22.04
N GLU A 105 -25.78 -16.64 -22.42
CA GLU A 105 -26.58 -15.85 -21.47
C GLU A 105 -27.12 -16.77 -20.37
N ILE A 106 -26.98 -16.35 -19.09
CA ILE A 106 -27.55 -17.11 -17.96
C ILE A 106 -29.06 -16.87 -17.91
N LYS A 107 -29.81 -17.95 -18.16
CA LYS A 107 -31.28 -17.93 -18.28
C LYS A 107 -31.94 -18.33 -16.97
N GLY A 108 -33.08 -17.70 -16.66
CA GLY A 108 -33.88 -18.07 -15.48
C GLY A 108 -33.54 -17.32 -14.20
N LEU A 109 -32.63 -16.35 -14.26
CA LEU A 109 -32.41 -15.40 -13.16
C LEU A 109 -33.67 -14.56 -12.92
N LYS A 110 -33.88 -14.17 -11.65
CA LYS A 110 -34.94 -13.24 -11.26
C LYS A 110 -34.57 -11.82 -11.65
N GLU A 111 -35.53 -10.92 -11.57
CA GLU A 111 -35.26 -9.50 -11.76
C GLU A 111 -34.25 -9.00 -10.71
N ASN A 112 -33.19 -8.29 -11.16
CA ASN A 112 -32.07 -7.81 -10.34
C ASN A 112 -31.26 -8.90 -9.60
N GLU A 113 -31.33 -10.14 -10.06
CA GLU A 113 -30.50 -11.23 -9.56
C GLU A 113 -29.13 -11.19 -10.25
N THR A 114 -28.05 -11.18 -9.43
CA THR A 114 -26.66 -11.14 -9.90
C THR A 114 -25.86 -12.32 -9.37
N PRO A 115 -25.05 -12.99 -10.20
CA PRO A 115 -24.10 -13.99 -9.75
C PRO A 115 -23.13 -13.42 -8.70
N SER A 116 -22.88 -14.17 -7.63
CA SER A 116 -21.98 -13.74 -6.53
C SER A 116 -20.83 -14.72 -6.27
N THR A 117 -20.98 -16.01 -6.60
CA THR A 117 -19.94 -17.02 -6.44
C THR A 117 -20.12 -18.12 -7.48
N LEU A 118 -19.01 -18.55 -8.10
CA LEU A 118 -18.98 -19.68 -9.02
C LEU A 118 -18.04 -20.75 -8.46
N PHE A 119 -18.49 -21.98 -8.39
CA PHE A 119 -17.72 -23.09 -7.84
C PHE A 119 -18.11 -24.42 -8.50
N MET A 120 -17.36 -25.48 -8.24
CA MET A 120 -17.62 -26.82 -8.78
C MET A 120 -17.64 -27.84 -7.65
N ASP A 121 -18.43 -28.90 -7.85
CA ASP A 121 -18.30 -30.11 -7.04
C ASP A 121 -17.15 -31.00 -7.52
N GLU A 122 -16.92 -32.11 -6.84
CA GLU A 122 -15.88 -33.09 -7.20
C GLU A 122 -16.09 -33.75 -8.56
N GLU A 123 -17.35 -33.84 -9.01
CA GLU A 123 -17.73 -34.43 -10.31
C GLU A 123 -17.53 -33.43 -11.47
N GLY A 124 -17.35 -32.14 -11.17
CA GLY A 124 -17.16 -31.09 -12.16
C GLY A 124 -18.44 -30.38 -12.60
N ASN A 125 -19.55 -30.59 -11.89
CA ASN A 125 -20.75 -29.80 -12.12
C ASN A 125 -20.52 -28.37 -11.60
N ILE A 126 -20.98 -27.40 -12.38
CA ILE A 126 -20.82 -25.99 -12.05
C ILE A 126 -22.02 -25.54 -11.23
N TYR A 127 -21.76 -24.93 -10.11
CA TYR A 127 -22.74 -24.29 -9.24
C TYR A 127 -22.50 -22.79 -9.14
N MET A 128 -23.61 -22.07 -8.97
CA MET A 128 -23.61 -20.62 -8.84
C MET A 128 -24.41 -20.23 -7.59
N LEU A 129 -23.80 -19.38 -6.75
CA LEU A 129 -24.56 -18.53 -5.84
C LEU A 129 -24.91 -17.23 -6.55
N SER A 130 -26.09 -16.71 -6.27
CA SER A 130 -26.57 -15.44 -6.76
C SER A 130 -27.33 -14.69 -5.66
N SER A 131 -27.46 -13.39 -5.82
CA SER A 131 -28.17 -12.57 -4.85
C SER A 131 -29.12 -11.57 -5.50
N VAL A 132 -30.22 -11.27 -4.78
CA VAL A 132 -31.15 -10.18 -5.10
C VAL A 132 -31.13 -9.20 -3.96
N TYR A 133 -30.62 -7.99 -4.21
CA TYR A 133 -30.64 -6.89 -3.26
C TYR A 133 -31.93 -6.08 -3.42
N ASN A 134 -32.71 -5.96 -2.36
CA ASN A 134 -33.92 -5.18 -2.32
C ASN A 134 -33.75 -4.00 -1.34
N TYR A 135 -33.97 -2.80 -1.82
CA TYR A 135 -33.95 -1.57 -1.02
C TYR A 135 -35.32 -0.90 -1.01
N ASN A 136 -35.82 -0.60 0.15
CA ASN A 136 -37.10 0.11 0.30
C ASN A 136 -36.83 1.59 0.59
N GLU A 137 -36.97 2.43 -0.41
CA GLU A 137 -36.75 3.89 -0.31
C GLU A 137 -37.60 4.57 0.77
N LYS A 138 -38.80 4.03 1.10
CA LYS A 138 -39.71 4.65 2.09
C LYS A 138 -39.29 4.38 3.52
N THR A 139 -38.67 3.24 3.78
CA THR A 139 -38.29 2.80 5.14
C THR A 139 -36.80 2.82 5.39
N GLY A 140 -35.97 2.99 4.35
CA GLY A 140 -34.53 2.85 4.42
C GLY A 140 -34.06 1.39 4.68
N ALA A 141 -34.96 0.42 4.66
CA ALA A 141 -34.61 -0.97 4.94
C ALA A 141 -34.09 -1.67 3.70
N SER A 142 -33.00 -2.42 3.85
CA SER A 142 -32.44 -3.33 2.85
C SER A 142 -32.70 -4.79 3.21
N ASN A 143 -32.71 -5.66 2.22
CA ASN A 143 -32.77 -7.10 2.38
C ASN A 143 -32.13 -7.79 1.18
N THR A 144 -31.15 -8.66 1.44
CA THR A 144 -30.51 -9.49 0.41
C THR A 144 -31.02 -10.92 0.51
N LYS A 145 -31.48 -11.46 -0.60
CA LYS A 145 -31.84 -12.88 -0.74
C LYS A 145 -30.79 -13.58 -1.56
N TYR A 146 -30.42 -14.77 -1.16
CA TYR A 146 -29.44 -15.59 -1.85
C TYR A 146 -30.11 -16.83 -2.46
N TYR A 147 -29.58 -17.24 -3.61
CA TYR A 147 -30.05 -18.41 -4.36
C TYR A 147 -28.84 -19.27 -4.72
N MET A 148 -29.08 -20.58 -4.82
CA MET A 148 -28.13 -21.54 -5.37
C MET A 148 -28.77 -22.22 -6.58
N ALA A 149 -28.00 -22.45 -7.62
CA ALA A 149 -28.38 -23.22 -8.78
C ALA A 149 -27.17 -23.97 -9.35
N GLU A 150 -27.45 -25.12 -9.99
CA GLU A 150 -26.53 -25.74 -10.92
C GLU A 150 -26.61 -24.98 -12.25
N LEU A 151 -25.49 -24.69 -12.87
CA LEU A 151 -25.37 -23.89 -14.09
C LEU A 151 -24.78 -24.73 -15.21
N ALA A 152 -25.59 -25.00 -16.22
CA ALA A 152 -25.14 -25.74 -17.41
C ALA A 152 -24.34 -24.85 -18.37
N GLU A 153 -23.50 -25.42 -19.22
CA GLU A 153 -22.65 -24.71 -20.17
C GLU A 153 -23.44 -23.86 -21.20
N ASP A 154 -24.71 -24.15 -21.43
CA ASP A 154 -25.60 -23.36 -22.30
C ASP A 154 -26.28 -22.18 -21.58
N GLY A 155 -25.89 -21.92 -20.32
CA GLY A 155 -26.41 -20.85 -19.46
C GLY A 155 -27.76 -21.22 -18.79
N SER A 156 -28.27 -22.42 -18.93
CA SER A 156 -29.50 -22.82 -18.25
C SER A 156 -29.28 -23.20 -16.79
N LEU A 157 -30.21 -22.83 -15.91
CA LEU A 157 -30.18 -23.13 -14.48
C LEU A 157 -31.06 -24.34 -14.15
N SER A 158 -30.56 -25.21 -13.28
CA SER A 158 -31.31 -26.27 -12.65
C SER A 158 -31.23 -26.19 -11.13
N GLY A 159 -32.24 -26.65 -10.41
CA GLY A 159 -32.27 -26.63 -8.96
C GLY A 159 -32.17 -25.23 -8.33
N HIS A 160 -32.73 -24.20 -9.00
CA HIS A 160 -32.64 -22.79 -8.55
C HIS A 160 -33.48 -22.55 -7.28
N VAL A 161 -32.84 -22.58 -6.12
CA VAL A 161 -33.49 -22.57 -4.81
C VAL A 161 -33.05 -21.34 -3.97
N GLU A 162 -34.00 -20.77 -3.21
CA GLU A 162 -33.71 -19.69 -2.24
C GLU A 162 -33.08 -20.27 -0.97
N LEU A 163 -31.96 -19.72 -0.54
CA LEU A 163 -31.31 -20.06 0.72
C LEU A 163 -32.08 -19.43 1.88
N LYS A 164 -32.33 -20.21 2.94
CA LYS A 164 -33.14 -19.82 4.12
C LYS A 164 -32.24 -19.83 5.36
N PRO A 165 -31.47 -18.79 5.64
CA PRO A 165 -30.45 -18.77 6.70
C PRO A 165 -31.02 -18.70 8.13
N GLY A 166 -32.34 -18.54 8.29
CA GLY A 166 -32.98 -18.49 9.61
C GLY A 166 -32.64 -17.23 10.41
N LEU A 167 -32.41 -16.11 9.75
CA LEU A 167 -32.02 -14.84 10.39
C LEU A 167 -33.12 -14.28 11.28
N LYS A 168 -32.74 -13.62 12.36
CA LYS A 168 -33.65 -12.82 13.18
C LYS A 168 -34.02 -11.53 12.47
N LYS A 169 -35.07 -10.88 12.96
CA LYS A 169 -35.50 -9.58 12.42
C LYS A 169 -34.37 -8.55 12.59
N ASN A 170 -33.99 -7.88 11.48
CA ASN A 170 -32.90 -6.91 11.35
C ASN A 170 -31.48 -7.52 11.34
N GLU A 171 -31.33 -8.83 11.20
CA GLU A 171 -30.05 -9.43 10.83
C GLU A 171 -29.91 -9.43 9.30
N GLU A 172 -28.75 -9.00 8.81
CA GLU A 172 -28.37 -9.07 7.41
C GLU A 172 -27.33 -10.16 7.22
N LEU A 173 -27.34 -10.78 6.05
CA LEU A 173 -26.38 -11.82 5.66
C LEU A 173 -25.61 -11.34 4.44
N TYR A 174 -24.29 -11.40 4.52
CA TYR A 174 -23.39 -11.16 3.40
C TYR A 174 -22.53 -12.39 3.20
N LEU A 175 -22.89 -13.25 2.24
CA LEU A 175 -22.13 -14.46 2.00
C LEU A 175 -20.75 -14.15 1.41
N GLY A 176 -19.73 -14.86 1.89
CA GLY A 176 -18.35 -14.77 1.41
C GLY A 176 -18.18 -15.22 -0.04
N GLY A 177 -17.03 -14.87 -0.62
CA GLY A 177 -16.71 -15.12 -2.03
C GLY A 177 -16.38 -16.57 -2.38
N THR A 178 -16.34 -17.50 -1.39
CA THR A 178 -16.07 -18.92 -1.63
C THR A 178 -17.14 -19.81 -1.02
N ALA A 179 -17.40 -20.95 -1.67
CA ALA A 179 -18.34 -21.95 -1.23
C ALA A 179 -17.86 -23.35 -1.64
N VAL A 180 -18.34 -24.35 -0.91
CA VAL A 180 -18.11 -25.77 -1.19
C VAL A 180 -19.45 -26.47 -1.31
N TYR A 181 -19.58 -27.37 -2.26
CA TYR A 181 -20.74 -28.25 -2.39
C TYR A 181 -20.28 -29.70 -2.29
N GLU A 182 -20.71 -30.38 -1.23
CA GLU A 182 -20.30 -31.73 -0.90
C GLU A 182 -21.45 -32.45 -0.20
N ASP A 183 -21.65 -33.72 -0.48
CA ASP A 183 -22.74 -34.55 0.10
C ASP A 183 -24.12 -33.89 0.04
N GLU A 184 -24.47 -33.29 -1.10
CA GLU A 184 -25.73 -32.54 -1.32
C GLU A 184 -25.93 -31.35 -0.33
N LYS A 185 -24.85 -30.84 0.26
CA LYS A 185 -24.86 -29.67 1.15
C LYS A 185 -24.01 -28.54 0.57
N LEU A 186 -24.55 -27.33 0.61
CA LEU A 186 -23.81 -26.11 0.35
C LEU A 186 -23.22 -25.60 1.66
N ILE A 187 -21.92 -25.34 1.67
CA ILE A 187 -21.21 -24.80 2.81
C ILE A 187 -20.59 -23.47 2.38
N THR A 188 -20.94 -22.41 3.09
CA THR A 188 -20.46 -21.04 2.83
C THR A 188 -20.38 -20.27 4.16
N PHE A 189 -19.97 -19.01 4.12
CA PHE A 189 -19.77 -18.23 5.35
C PHE A 189 -20.21 -16.77 5.21
N SER A 190 -20.36 -16.12 6.34
CA SER A 190 -20.50 -14.67 6.48
C SER A 190 -19.75 -14.26 7.74
N ASP A 191 -18.80 -13.36 7.62
CA ASP A 191 -17.96 -12.89 8.73
C ASP A 191 -17.28 -14.06 9.49
N GLN A 192 -17.72 -14.34 10.72
CA GLN A 192 -17.20 -15.41 11.60
C GLN A 192 -18.08 -16.66 11.56
N LYS A 193 -19.16 -16.66 10.78
CA LYS A 193 -20.17 -17.70 10.85
C LYS A 193 -20.26 -18.50 9.57
N ILE A 194 -20.25 -19.82 9.72
CA ILE A 194 -20.46 -20.80 8.65
C ILE A 194 -21.93 -21.17 8.60
N TYR A 195 -22.44 -21.29 7.39
CA TYR A 195 -23.78 -21.75 7.07
C TYR A 195 -23.71 -23.01 6.24
N ILE A 196 -24.39 -24.06 6.68
CA ILE A 196 -24.52 -25.33 5.98
C ILE A 196 -25.99 -25.47 5.55
N PHE A 197 -26.23 -25.46 4.27
CA PHE A 197 -27.57 -25.58 3.69
C PHE A 197 -27.77 -26.96 3.05
N ASN A 198 -28.96 -27.50 3.16
CA ASN A 198 -29.40 -28.67 2.36
C ASN A 198 -29.62 -28.24 0.91
N LYS A 199 -29.69 -29.21 0.00
CA LYS A 199 -29.95 -29.02 -1.43
C LYS A 199 -31.27 -28.25 -1.74
N ASP A 200 -32.23 -28.27 -0.83
CA ASP A 200 -33.51 -27.54 -0.96
C ASP A 200 -33.44 -26.10 -0.44
N GLY A 201 -32.24 -25.62 -0.06
CA GLY A 201 -31.97 -24.30 0.48
C GLY A 201 -32.33 -24.12 1.96
N SER A 202 -32.82 -25.16 2.64
CA SER A 202 -33.10 -25.12 4.08
C SER A 202 -31.78 -25.13 4.86
N LEU A 203 -31.70 -24.34 5.95
CA LEU A 203 -30.54 -24.34 6.84
C LEU A 203 -30.47 -25.67 7.60
N ALA A 204 -29.37 -26.40 7.40
CA ALA A 204 -29.09 -27.62 8.16
C ALA A 204 -28.41 -27.32 9.46
N LYS A 205 -27.38 -26.40 9.43
CA LYS A 205 -26.54 -26.09 10.58
C LYS A 205 -25.81 -24.77 10.42
N THR A 206 -25.34 -24.23 11.55
CA THR A 206 -24.33 -23.15 11.59
C THR A 206 -23.19 -23.54 12.51
N ALA A 207 -21.99 -22.98 12.24
CA ALA A 207 -20.83 -23.04 13.13
C ALA A 207 -20.25 -21.62 13.26
N GLU A 208 -19.60 -21.31 14.38
CA GLU A 208 -19.00 -19.99 14.62
C GLU A 208 -17.49 -20.16 14.83
N SER A 209 -16.70 -19.41 14.08
CA SER A 209 -15.25 -19.29 14.21
C SER A 209 -14.90 -18.15 15.19
N ASP A 210 -13.79 -18.28 15.91
CA ASP A 210 -13.30 -17.22 16.80
C ASP A 210 -12.83 -15.98 16.03
N ASN A 211 -12.59 -16.09 14.72
CA ASN A 211 -12.09 -15.00 13.85
C ASN A 211 -12.88 -14.94 12.53
N TYR A 212 -12.76 -13.80 11.84
CA TYR A 212 -13.28 -13.63 10.49
C TYR A 212 -12.72 -14.70 9.55
N ILE A 213 -13.59 -15.27 8.73
CA ILE A 213 -13.25 -16.29 7.76
C ILE A 213 -12.91 -15.61 6.44
N ASP A 214 -11.73 -15.92 5.89
CA ASP A 214 -11.27 -15.40 4.61
C ASP A 214 -11.65 -16.33 3.45
N SER A 215 -11.63 -17.65 3.69
CA SER A 215 -11.93 -18.64 2.67
C SER A 215 -12.42 -19.97 3.26
N ILE A 216 -13.19 -20.71 2.46
CA ILE A 216 -13.57 -22.10 2.72
C ILE A 216 -13.20 -22.94 1.50
N PHE A 217 -12.65 -24.12 1.71
CA PHE A 217 -12.21 -25.00 0.62
C PHE A 217 -12.20 -26.47 1.05
N THR A 218 -12.29 -27.38 0.08
CA THR A 218 -12.08 -28.82 0.29
C THR A 218 -10.63 -29.16 -0.06
N ALA A 219 -9.95 -29.95 0.77
CA ALA A 219 -8.65 -30.53 0.44
C ALA A 219 -8.86 -31.93 -0.19
N ASN A 220 -7.83 -32.45 -0.87
CA ASN A 220 -7.91 -33.74 -1.58
C ASN A 220 -8.10 -34.98 -0.69
N ASN A 221 -8.09 -34.79 0.63
CA ASN A 221 -8.46 -35.83 1.60
C ASN A 221 -9.98 -35.85 1.89
N GLY A 222 -10.78 -35.12 1.14
CA GLY A 222 -12.24 -34.99 1.30
C GLY A 222 -12.63 -34.22 2.57
N LYS A 223 -11.71 -33.52 3.22
CA LYS A 223 -12.01 -32.68 4.40
C LYS A 223 -12.17 -31.24 4.00
N ILE A 224 -13.12 -30.58 4.63
CA ILE A 224 -13.36 -29.16 4.47
C ILE A 224 -12.52 -28.40 5.48
N TYR A 225 -11.90 -27.33 5.03
CA TYR A 225 -11.10 -26.42 5.82
C TYR A 225 -11.61 -25.00 5.68
N ILE A 226 -11.40 -24.23 6.73
CA ILE A 226 -11.51 -22.76 6.69
C ILE A 226 -10.13 -22.16 6.85
N MET A 227 -9.97 -20.98 6.28
CA MET A 227 -8.84 -20.10 6.53
C MET A 227 -9.32 -18.84 7.22
N ASN A 228 -8.58 -18.39 8.23
CA ASN A 228 -8.77 -17.13 8.93
C ASN A 228 -7.40 -16.55 9.31
N TYR A 229 -7.40 -15.40 9.98
CA TYR A 229 -6.18 -14.71 10.42
C TYR A 229 -5.20 -15.58 11.24
N ASN A 230 -5.67 -16.60 11.96
CA ASN A 230 -4.83 -17.46 12.78
C ASN A 230 -4.23 -18.65 12.00
N GLY A 231 -4.71 -18.89 10.77
CA GLY A 231 -4.26 -20.00 9.92
C GLY A 231 -5.40 -20.85 9.36
N ILE A 232 -5.12 -22.13 9.14
CA ILE A 232 -6.04 -23.08 8.51
C ILE A 232 -6.55 -24.08 9.56
N CYS A 233 -7.84 -24.30 9.66
CA CYS A 233 -8.41 -25.35 10.51
C CYS A 233 -9.47 -26.16 9.79
N GLY A 234 -9.55 -27.46 10.11
CA GLY A 234 -10.57 -28.36 9.57
C GLY A 234 -11.95 -28.06 10.14
N LEU A 235 -12.98 -28.22 9.32
CA LEU A 235 -14.38 -28.14 9.72
C LEU A 235 -15.02 -29.53 9.66
N ASP A 236 -15.56 -29.97 10.76
CA ASP A 236 -16.47 -31.13 10.80
C ASP A 236 -17.91 -30.63 10.54
N THR A 237 -18.42 -30.90 9.36
CA THR A 237 -19.75 -30.45 8.94
C THR A 237 -20.89 -31.13 9.67
N ASP A 238 -20.69 -32.34 10.20
CA ASP A 238 -21.70 -33.08 10.93
C ASP A 238 -21.87 -32.58 12.36
N THR A 239 -20.78 -32.21 13.02
CA THR A 239 -20.80 -31.67 14.38
C THR A 239 -20.82 -30.15 14.42
N GLY A 240 -20.25 -29.46 13.41
CA GLY A 240 -20.02 -28.03 13.37
C GLY A 240 -18.80 -27.61 14.18
N ASN A 241 -17.94 -28.55 14.56
CA ASN A 241 -16.73 -28.28 15.34
C ASN A 241 -15.54 -27.99 14.45
N PHE A 242 -14.63 -27.15 14.94
CA PHE A 242 -13.35 -26.89 14.28
C PHE A 242 -12.27 -27.79 14.87
N GLY A 243 -11.36 -28.24 14.02
CA GLY A 243 -10.14 -28.94 14.40
C GLY A 243 -9.09 -27.99 14.98
N GLU A 244 -7.91 -28.54 15.29
CA GLU A 244 -6.76 -27.72 15.66
C GLU A 244 -6.36 -26.80 14.51
N THR A 245 -6.03 -25.57 14.82
CA THR A 245 -5.51 -24.62 13.83
C THR A 245 -4.09 -25.01 13.44
N ILE A 246 -3.85 -25.12 12.15
CA ILE A 246 -2.53 -25.29 11.56
C ILE A 246 -1.87 -23.91 11.61
N ASP A 247 -0.92 -23.76 12.53
CA ASP A 247 -0.10 -22.56 12.64
C ASP A 247 0.83 -22.49 11.42
N LEU A 248 0.71 -21.42 10.64
CA LEU A 248 1.54 -21.17 9.46
C LEU A 248 2.89 -20.54 9.80
N GLY A 249 3.23 -20.49 11.10
CA GLY A 249 4.45 -19.92 11.64
C GLY A 249 4.39 -18.40 11.75
N ASP A 250 5.55 -17.78 12.09
CA ASP A 250 5.66 -16.31 12.26
C ASP A 250 5.43 -15.52 10.96
N ARG A 251 5.13 -16.19 9.86
CA ARG A 251 4.84 -15.56 8.59
C ARG A 251 3.38 -15.14 8.56
N ILE A 252 3.16 -13.85 8.74
CA ILE A 252 1.84 -13.24 8.58
C ILE A 252 1.53 -13.20 7.09
N ILE A 253 0.60 -14.06 6.64
CA ILE A 253 0.10 -14.02 5.27
C ILE A 253 -1.11 -13.09 5.26
N TYR A 254 -0.84 -11.83 4.97
CA TYR A 254 -1.91 -10.85 4.79
C TYR A 254 -2.57 -11.00 3.43
N ASN A 255 -3.87 -10.71 3.36
CA ASN A 255 -4.65 -10.56 2.13
C ASN A 255 -4.64 -11.80 1.22
N ILE A 256 -4.85 -13.00 1.81
CA ILE A 256 -5.09 -14.18 0.98
C ILE A 256 -6.37 -14.00 0.18
N LYS A 257 -6.24 -14.05 -1.14
CA LYS A 257 -7.34 -13.85 -2.08
C LYS A 257 -7.98 -15.15 -2.48
N ASN A 258 -7.17 -16.19 -2.71
CA ASN A 258 -7.61 -17.47 -3.19
C ASN A 258 -6.84 -18.62 -2.52
N VAL A 259 -7.55 -19.70 -2.23
CA VAL A 259 -6.96 -20.97 -1.78
C VAL A 259 -7.38 -22.05 -2.75
N LYS A 260 -6.41 -22.85 -3.21
CA LYS A 260 -6.66 -23.96 -4.13
C LYS A 260 -6.04 -25.26 -3.63
N GLN A 261 -6.75 -26.33 -3.87
CA GLN A 261 -6.33 -27.69 -3.57
C GLN A 261 -5.15 -28.12 -4.47
N GLY A 262 -4.17 -28.78 -3.86
CA GLY A 262 -3.07 -29.49 -4.52
C GLY A 262 -3.15 -30.99 -4.27
N LYS A 263 -2.08 -31.72 -4.56
CA LYS A 263 -1.97 -33.18 -4.29
C LYS A 263 -1.50 -33.44 -2.85
N ASP A 264 -1.84 -34.60 -2.30
CA ASP A 264 -1.25 -35.16 -1.08
C ASP A 264 -1.30 -34.24 0.16
N GLY A 265 -2.40 -33.50 0.36
CA GLY A 265 -2.56 -32.59 1.49
C GLY A 265 -1.84 -31.25 1.33
N ILE A 266 -1.40 -30.94 0.13
CA ILE A 266 -0.89 -29.61 -0.25
C ILE A 266 -2.06 -28.71 -0.58
N VAL A 267 -2.00 -27.45 -0.17
CA VAL A 267 -2.86 -26.36 -0.65
C VAL A 267 -2.00 -25.21 -1.12
N TYR A 268 -2.49 -24.47 -2.08
CA TYR A 268 -1.84 -23.30 -2.65
C TYR A 268 -2.58 -22.03 -2.23
N LEU A 269 -1.84 -21.07 -1.70
CA LEU A 269 -2.36 -19.81 -1.19
C LEU A 269 -1.84 -18.67 -2.06
N ASN A 270 -2.75 -17.86 -2.57
CA ASN A 270 -2.45 -16.67 -3.36
C ASN A 270 -2.68 -15.41 -2.53
N ASN A 271 -1.68 -14.53 -2.47
CA ASN A 271 -1.82 -13.18 -1.94
C ASN A 271 -1.23 -12.13 -2.90
N ASP A 272 -1.14 -10.88 -2.48
CA ASP A 272 -0.63 -9.78 -3.30
C ASP A 272 0.83 -9.95 -3.74
N ASP A 273 1.62 -10.74 -3.03
CA ASP A 273 3.05 -10.91 -3.27
C ASP A 273 3.37 -12.10 -4.13
N GLY A 274 2.79 -13.25 -3.81
CA GLY A 274 3.20 -14.49 -4.42
C GLY A 274 2.25 -15.65 -4.25
N LEU A 275 2.67 -16.77 -4.79
CA LEU A 275 2.04 -18.07 -4.59
C LEU A 275 2.82 -18.86 -3.56
N TYR A 276 2.10 -19.34 -2.56
CA TYR A 276 2.65 -20.17 -1.47
C TYR A 276 2.12 -21.58 -1.57
N GLU A 277 2.97 -22.53 -1.24
CA GLU A 277 2.64 -23.94 -1.03
C GLU A 277 2.56 -24.22 0.47
N CYS A 278 1.43 -24.74 0.94
CA CYS A 278 1.22 -25.14 2.32
C CYS A 278 1.00 -26.65 2.41
N ASP A 279 1.92 -27.35 3.07
CA ASP A 279 1.77 -28.77 3.41
C ASP A 279 1.04 -28.89 4.75
N LEU A 280 -0.27 -29.18 4.67
CA LEU A 280 -1.15 -29.29 5.84
C LEU A 280 -0.71 -30.40 6.81
N SER A 281 -0.01 -31.43 6.34
CA SER A 281 0.43 -32.56 7.14
C SER A 281 1.71 -32.27 7.94
N LYS A 282 2.55 -31.34 7.44
CA LYS A 282 3.85 -30.99 8.03
C LYS A 282 3.84 -29.60 8.69
N ASN A 283 2.73 -28.90 8.61
CA ASN A 283 2.62 -27.52 9.08
C ASN A 283 3.72 -26.63 8.45
N LYS A 284 3.92 -26.76 7.13
CA LYS A 284 4.99 -26.07 6.41
C LYS A 284 4.43 -25.19 5.32
N LEU A 285 4.84 -23.93 5.33
CA LEU A 285 4.52 -22.93 4.33
C LEU A 285 5.78 -22.50 3.58
N GLU A 286 5.75 -22.51 2.26
CA GLU A 286 6.86 -22.09 1.39
C GLU A 286 6.36 -21.16 0.30
N LEU A 287 7.08 -20.04 0.09
CA LEU A 287 6.88 -19.19 -1.09
C LEU A 287 7.45 -19.90 -2.31
N LEU A 288 6.63 -20.16 -3.31
CA LEU A 288 7.09 -20.72 -4.59
C LEU A 288 7.72 -19.65 -5.47
N PHE A 289 7.05 -18.52 -5.62
CA PHE A 289 7.54 -17.35 -6.37
C PHE A 289 6.69 -16.10 -6.09
N ASN A 290 7.29 -14.94 -6.31
CA ASN A 290 6.56 -13.68 -6.36
C ASN A 290 5.90 -13.49 -7.73
N TRP A 291 4.66 -12.99 -7.77
CA TRP A 291 3.89 -12.80 -9.00
C TRP A 291 4.59 -11.91 -10.02
N ILE A 292 5.27 -10.85 -9.55
CA ILE A 292 6.04 -9.96 -10.42
C ILE A 292 7.17 -10.71 -11.12
N ASN A 293 7.81 -11.65 -10.43
CA ASN A 293 8.94 -12.42 -10.96
C ASN A 293 8.55 -13.43 -12.06
N VAL A 294 7.25 -13.66 -12.20
CA VAL A 294 6.67 -14.45 -13.30
C VAL A 294 5.80 -13.59 -14.23
N ASP A 295 5.99 -12.28 -14.21
CA ASP A 295 5.36 -11.27 -15.08
C ASP A 295 3.82 -11.21 -14.97
N ILE A 296 3.26 -11.54 -13.79
CA ILE A 296 1.82 -11.51 -13.52
C ILE A 296 1.51 -10.40 -12.52
N ASN A 297 0.47 -9.61 -12.81
CA ASN A 297 -0.06 -8.62 -11.86
C ASN A 297 -1.02 -9.31 -10.89
N SER A 298 -0.61 -9.46 -9.63
CA SER A 298 -1.43 -10.09 -8.59
C SER A 298 -2.79 -9.43 -8.35
N ASN A 299 -2.92 -8.13 -8.66
CA ASN A 299 -4.20 -7.42 -8.52
C ASN A 299 -5.23 -7.80 -9.56
N ASN A 300 -4.77 -8.36 -10.68
CA ASN A 300 -5.62 -8.77 -11.79
C ASN A 300 -5.98 -10.26 -11.73
N ILE A 301 -5.38 -11.04 -10.81
CA ILE A 301 -5.65 -12.47 -10.69
C ILE A 301 -7.08 -12.67 -10.20
N LEU A 302 -7.90 -13.26 -11.03
CA LEU A 302 -9.25 -13.68 -10.67
C LEU A 302 -9.25 -15.11 -10.11
N ASP A 303 -8.45 -16.01 -10.74
CA ASP A 303 -8.37 -17.40 -10.31
C ASP A 303 -7.05 -18.07 -10.75
N PHE A 304 -6.73 -19.23 -10.16
CA PHE A 304 -5.59 -20.04 -10.57
C PHE A 304 -5.82 -21.52 -10.26
N GLN A 305 -5.08 -22.39 -10.93
CA GLN A 305 -5.07 -23.83 -10.65
C GLN A 305 -3.70 -24.43 -10.92
N MET A 306 -3.20 -25.25 -9.96
CA MET A 306 -2.05 -26.12 -10.18
C MET A 306 -2.48 -27.37 -10.94
N MET A 307 -1.83 -27.63 -12.06
CA MET A 307 -2.10 -28.78 -12.93
C MET A 307 -1.35 -30.03 -12.47
N GLU A 308 -1.76 -31.20 -12.97
CA GLU A 308 -1.14 -32.47 -12.63
C GLU A 308 0.34 -32.58 -13.03
N ASP A 309 0.75 -31.91 -14.09
CA ASP A 309 2.13 -31.86 -14.58
C ASP A 309 3.02 -30.88 -13.81
N GLY A 310 2.47 -30.18 -12.82
CA GLY A 310 3.15 -29.17 -12.00
C GLY A 310 3.21 -27.79 -12.66
N SER A 311 2.53 -27.57 -13.80
CA SER A 311 2.31 -26.24 -14.34
C SER A 311 1.16 -25.54 -13.59
N LEU A 312 1.19 -24.20 -13.55
CA LEU A 312 0.12 -23.39 -12.97
C LEU A 312 -0.61 -22.62 -14.07
N ILE A 313 -1.93 -22.72 -14.07
CA ILE A 313 -2.79 -21.85 -14.89
C ILE A 313 -3.23 -20.69 -14.03
N VAL A 314 -3.14 -19.47 -14.56
CA VAL A 314 -3.58 -18.23 -13.91
C VAL A 314 -4.53 -17.49 -14.86
N LEU A 315 -5.70 -17.16 -14.35
CA LEU A 315 -6.68 -16.31 -15.00
C LEU A 315 -6.57 -14.90 -14.46
N SER A 316 -6.29 -13.94 -15.33
CA SER A 316 -6.25 -12.52 -15.00
C SER A 316 -7.30 -11.74 -15.77
N THR A 317 -7.90 -10.74 -15.12
CA THR A 317 -8.88 -9.84 -15.76
C THR A 317 -8.49 -8.40 -15.52
N LEU A 318 -8.71 -7.54 -16.51
CA LEU A 318 -8.51 -6.11 -16.42
C LEU A 318 -9.78 -5.40 -16.90
N SER A 319 -10.38 -4.60 -16.03
CA SER A 319 -11.52 -3.75 -16.39
C SER A 319 -11.01 -2.39 -16.83
N ASN A 320 -11.35 -2.00 -18.06
CA ASN A 320 -11.05 -0.70 -18.62
C ASN A 320 -12.30 0.17 -18.57
N TYR A 321 -12.22 1.28 -17.84
CA TYR A 321 -13.28 2.29 -17.82
C TYR A 321 -13.09 3.23 -19.01
N ASP A 322 -14.19 3.52 -19.73
CA ASP A 322 -14.16 4.52 -20.78
C ASP A 322 -14.31 5.92 -20.15
N ASP A 323 -13.20 6.66 -20.08
CA ASP A 323 -13.16 8.05 -19.59
C ASP A 323 -13.89 9.03 -20.52
N SER A 324 -14.49 8.57 -21.62
CA SER A 324 -15.20 9.44 -22.58
C SER A 324 -16.52 10.03 -22.04
N GLY A 325 -16.89 9.73 -20.80
CA GLY A 325 -18.13 10.21 -20.17
C GLY A 325 -19.41 9.59 -20.73
N LYS A 326 -19.30 8.56 -21.60
CA LYS A 326 -20.44 7.80 -22.15
C LYS A 326 -20.78 6.53 -21.36
N GLY A 327 -20.04 6.27 -20.26
CA GLY A 327 -20.37 5.24 -19.29
C GLY A 327 -20.38 3.83 -19.85
N GLY A 328 -19.25 3.37 -20.38
CA GLY A 328 -19.04 1.97 -20.70
C GLY A 328 -17.77 1.45 -20.03
N SER A 329 -17.82 0.31 -19.36
CA SER A 329 -16.61 -0.44 -19.00
C SER A 329 -16.46 -1.61 -19.98
N THR A 330 -15.23 -2.05 -20.19
CA THR A 330 -14.92 -3.26 -20.95
C THR A 330 -13.95 -4.10 -20.15
N SER A 331 -14.12 -5.40 -20.15
CA SER A 331 -13.16 -6.31 -19.52
C SER A 331 -12.32 -7.02 -20.57
N SER A 332 -11.03 -7.17 -20.26
CA SER A 332 -10.11 -8.05 -21.01
C SER A 332 -9.71 -9.23 -20.14
N VAL A 333 -9.38 -10.35 -20.80
CA VAL A 333 -8.98 -11.60 -20.14
C VAL A 333 -7.62 -12.04 -20.66
N GLU A 334 -6.70 -12.29 -19.76
CA GLU A 334 -5.39 -12.89 -20.02
C GLU A 334 -5.28 -14.22 -19.25
N ILE A 335 -4.85 -15.28 -19.95
CA ILE A 335 -4.58 -16.58 -19.34
C ILE A 335 -3.07 -16.82 -19.38
N ALA A 336 -2.45 -17.09 -18.24
CA ALA A 336 -1.04 -17.44 -18.16
C ALA A 336 -0.86 -18.90 -17.79
N SER A 337 0.14 -19.55 -18.41
CA SER A 337 0.66 -20.85 -17.98
C SER A 337 2.04 -20.62 -17.40
N VAL A 338 2.22 -20.87 -16.09
CA VAL A 338 3.51 -20.72 -15.38
C VAL A 338 4.15 -22.09 -15.21
N ASN A 339 5.37 -22.24 -15.71
CA ASN A 339 6.07 -23.51 -15.74
C ASN A 339 7.39 -23.44 -14.99
N LYS A 340 7.66 -24.42 -14.12
CA LYS A 340 8.96 -24.61 -13.50
C LYS A 340 9.94 -25.22 -14.51
N LYS A 341 11.02 -24.53 -14.79
CA LYS A 341 12.06 -24.95 -15.75
C LYS A 341 13.44 -24.94 -15.13
N LYS A 342 14.33 -25.77 -15.62
CA LYS A 342 15.75 -25.61 -15.31
C LYS A 342 16.25 -24.29 -15.87
N TYR A 343 17.06 -23.58 -15.10
CA TYR A 343 17.61 -22.30 -15.52
C TYR A 343 18.33 -22.38 -16.88
N SER A 344 19.03 -23.47 -17.16
CA SER A 344 19.71 -23.71 -18.45
C SER A 344 18.76 -23.86 -19.65
N GLU A 345 17.50 -24.15 -19.42
CA GLU A 345 16.46 -24.36 -20.43
C GLU A 345 15.54 -23.16 -20.61
N ALA A 346 15.65 -22.19 -19.72
CA ALA A 346 14.84 -20.98 -19.75
C ALA A 346 15.41 -19.93 -20.72
N ARG A 347 14.58 -18.95 -21.07
CA ARG A 347 15.00 -17.81 -21.88
C ARG A 347 16.11 -17.05 -21.13
N GLN A 348 17.27 -16.93 -21.74
CA GLN A 348 18.46 -16.32 -21.15
C GLN A 348 18.40 -14.78 -21.21
N LYS A 349 17.50 -14.16 -20.43
CA LYS A 349 17.57 -12.73 -20.14
C LYS A 349 18.54 -12.47 -19.00
N LYS A 350 19.28 -11.38 -19.05
CA LYS A 350 20.05 -10.91 -17.90
C LYS A 350 19.09 -10.49 -16.79
N ARG A 351 19.27 -11.05 -15.60
CA ARG A 351 18.46 -10.71 -14.42
C ARG A 351 19.10 -9.55 -13.69
N LEU A 352 18.29 -8.55 -13.36
CA LEU A 352 18.66 -7.42 -12.52
C LEU A 352 17.74 -7.45 -11.30
N THR A 353 18.32 -7.45 -10.11
CA THR A 353 17.56 -7.48 -8.86
C THR A 353 17.14 -6.07 -8.44
N LEU A 354 15.88 -5.90 -8.11
CA LEU A 354 15.34 -4.71 -7.46
C LEU A 354 14.85 -5.05 -6.05
N ALA A 355 15.49 -4.49 -5.03
CA ALA A 355 15.03 -4.64 -3.65
C ALA A 355 14.09 -3.51 -3.27
N ALA A 356 12.95 -3.88 -2.66
CA ALA A 356 11.95 -2.95 -2.19
C ALA A 356 11.24 -3.46 -0.92
N SER A 357 11.01 -2.58 0.03
CA SER A 357 10.15 -2.87 1.18
C SER A 357 8.67 -2.84 0.81
N TYR A 358 8.32 -2.05 -0.19
CA TYR A 358 7.00 -1.94 -0.80
C TYR A 358 7.14 -1.56 -2.27
N ILE A 359 6.25 -2.07 -3.12
CA ILE A 359 6.18 -1.71 -4.54
C ILE A 359 4.81 -1.14 -4.83
N SER A 360 4.78 0.12 -5.23
CA SER A 360 3.54 0.78 -5.64
C SER A 360 2.95 0.17 -6.91
N GLN A 361 1.66 0.35 -7.11
CA GLN A 361 0.97 -0.17 -8.29
C GLN A 361 1.56 0.36 -9.62
N PRO A 362 1.87 1.67 -9.78
CA PRO A 362 2.49 2.15 -11.01
C PRO A 362 3.86 1.54 -11.29
N LEU A 363 4.69 1.40 -10.25
CA LEU A 363 6.01 0.79 -10.39
C LEU A 363 5.89 -0.70 -10.73
N LYS A 364 4.95 -1.42 -10.10
CA LYS A 364 4.64 -2.82 -10.43
C LYS A 364 4.29 -2.98 -11.92
N GLU A 365 3.39 -2.15 -12.41
CA GLU A 365 2.96 -2.20 -13.81
C GLU A 365 4.09 -1.87 -14.79
N GLU A 366 4.98 -0.94 -14.45
CA GLU A 366 6.13 -0.62 -15.31
C GLU A 366 7.18 -1.74 -15.32
N ILE A 367 7.41 -2.41 -14.18
CA ILE A 367 8.26 -3.61 -14.11
C ILE A 367 7.70 -4.70 -15.03
N LEU A 368 6.40 -5.00 -14.92
CA LEU A 368 5.74 -6.02 -15.72
C LEU A 368 5.78 -5.69 -17.22
N LYS A 369 5.51 -4.43 -17.58
CA LYS A 369 5.61 -3.93 -18.95
C LYS A 369 7.03 -4.07 -19.49
N TYR A 370 8.03 -3.66 -18.69
CA TYR A 370 9.44 -3.78 -19.07
C TYR A 370 9.82 -5.25 -19.25
N ASN A 371 9.50 -6.13 -18.33
CA ASN A 371 9.83 -7.54 -18.38
C ASN A 371 9.20 -8.26 -19.58
N LYS A 372 7.92 -7.98 -19.87
CA LYS A 372 7.22 -8.53 -21.03
C LYS A 372 7.82 -8.00 -22.35
N GLY A 373 8.22 -6.71 -22.40
CA GLY A 373 8.72 -6.04 -23.61
C GLY A 373 10.21 -6.19 -23.87
N SER A 374 11.04 -6.35 -22.85
CA SER A 374 12.49 -6.46 -23.00
C SER A 374 12.91 -7.85 -23.51
N GLU A 375 13.80 -7.89 -24.48
CA GLU A 375 14.41 -9.14 -24.94
C GLU A 375 15.67 -9.51 -24.15
N ASP A 376 16.38 -8.51 -23.62
CA ASP A 376 17.71 -8.67 -23.01
C ASP A 376 17.69 -8.81 -21.50
N TYR A 377 16.71 -8.16 -20.81
CA TYR A 377 16.69 -8.01 -19.36
C TYR A 377 15.37 -8.45 -18.73
N HIS A 378 15.46 -8.87 -17.46
CA HIS A 378 14.33 -9.15 -16.60
C HIS A 378 14.60 -8.56 -15.22
N ILE A 379 13.71 -7.71 -14.71
CA ILE A 379 13.77 -7.18 -13.35
C ILE A 379 13.16 -8.21 -12.42
N GLU A 380 13.96 -8.70 -11.48
CA GLU A 380 13.55 -9.65 -10.44
C GLU A 380 13.42 -8.93 -9.10
N ILE A 381 12.25 -9.05 -8.48
CA ILE A 381 11.99 -8.37 -7.22
C ILE A 381 12.50 -9.22 -6.05
N LYS A 382 13.30 -8.59 -5.18
CA LYS A 382 13.58 -9.05 -3.83
C LYS A 382 12.66 -8.30 -2.88
N SER A 383 11.53 -8.91 -2.53
CA SER A 383 10.51 -8.31 -1.68
C SER A 383 10.80 -8.56 -0.20
N TYR A 384 10.49 -7.57 0.63
CA TYR A 384 10.66 -7.63 2.09
C TYR A 384 9.34 -7.46 2.87
N ASN A 385 8.23 -7.27 2.19
CA ASN A 385 6.93 -6.97 2.82
C ASN A 385 6.38 -8.07 3.73
N THR A 386 6.91 -9.29 3.67
CA THR A 386 6.56 -10.39 4.59
C THR A 386 7.30 -10.34 5.92
N TYR A 387 8.22 -9.41 6.13
CA TYR A 387 8.93 -9.22 7.38
C TYR A 387 8.15 -8.28 8.31
N GLU A 388 8.30 -8.46 9.63
CA GLU A 388 7.69 -7.56 10.63
C GLU A 388 8.15 -6.12 10.46
N ASP A 389 9.42 -5.92 10.15
CA ASP A 389 10.02 -4.63 9.79
C ASP A 389 10.76 -4.76 8.44
N PRO A 390 10.05 -4.53 7.32
CA PRO A 390 10.62 -4.71 5.98
C PRO A 390 11.83 -3.84 5.70
N GLN A 391 11.79 -2.57 6.11
CA GLN A 391 12.87 -1.61 5.87
C GLN A 391 14.14 -1.97 6.64
N LYS A 392 13.99 -2.35 7.90
CA LYS A 392 15.10 -2.80 8.72
C LYS A 392 15.76 -4.06 8.16
N GLN A 393 14.96 -5.06 7.77
CA GLN A 393 15.50 -6.29 7.19
C GLN A 393 16.21 -6.01 5.87
N MET A 394 15.63 -5.21 4.99
CA MET A 394 16.24 -4.81 3.72
C MET A 394 17.57 -4.08 3.96
N ASN A 395 17.62 -3.16 4.91
CA ASN A 395 18.83 -2.44 5.28
C ASN A 395 19.92 -3.40 5.82
N LEU A 396 19.56 -4.35 6.68
CA LEU A 396 20.49 -5.35 7.20
C LEU A 396 21.08 -6.23 6.09
N ASP A 397 20.28 -6.71 5.16
CA ASP A 397 20.75 -7.52 4.03
C ASP A 397 21.73 -6.75 3.15
N ILE A 398 21.38 -5.51 2.79
CA ILE A 398 22.23 -4.66 1.95
C ILE A 398 23.57 -4.37 2.65
N ILE A 399 23.56 -4.02 3.94
CA ILE A 399 24.79 -3.74 4.71
C ILE A 399 25.63 -5.01 4.88
N SER A 400 25.01 -6.17 5.01
CA SER A 400 25.71 -7.46 5.14
C SER A 400 26.37 -7.94 3.85
N GLY A 401 26.10 -7.26 2.72
CA GLY A 401 26.71 -7.53 1.42
C GLY A 401 25.81 -8.20 0.39
N ASP A 402 24.54 -8.45 0.72
CA ASP A 402 23.53 -8.90 -0.23
C ASP A 402 22.91 -7.71 -0.97
N ILE A 403 23.72 -7.09 -1.83
CA ILE A 403 23.45 -5.81 -2.47
C ILE A 403 22.74 -6.03 -3.80
N PRO A 404 21.51 -5.51 -3.99
CA PRO A 404 20.77 -5.59 -5.25
C PRO A 404 21.36 -4.65 -6.32
N ASP A 405 20.93 -4.82 -7.58
CA ASP A 405 21.31 -3.93 -8.69
C ASP A 405 20.58 -2.59 -8.61
N ILE A 406 19.31 -2.62 -8.24
CA ILE A 406 18.43 -1.45 -8.10
C ILE A 406 17.84 -1.45 -6.68
N ILE A 407 17.76 -0.29 -6.06
CA ILE A 407 17.26 -0.12 -4.69
C ILE A 407 16.11 0.88 -4.69
N GLU A 408 14.98 0.48 -4.14
CA GLU A 408 13.90 1.38 -3.76
C GLU A 408 14.22 1.94 -2.37
N LEU A 409 14.42 3.26 -2.29
CA LEU A 409 15.00 3.95 -1.13
C LEU A 409 13.95 4.63 -0.21
N SER A 410 12.65 4.43 -0.44
CA SER A 410 11.63 5.02 0.44
C SER A 410 11.76 4.46 1.85
N GLY A 411 11.89 5.35 2.83
CA GLY A 411 12.13 4.98 4.23
C GLY A 411 13.53 4.48 4.57
N LEU A 412 14.48 4.48 3.62
CA LEU A 412 15.88 4.16 3.86
C LEU A 412 16.74 5.42 3.94
N SER A 413 17.87 5.36 4.67
CA SER A 413 18.83 6.46 4.79
C SER A 413 19.61 6.71 3.51
N LYS A 414 19.12 7.63 2.69
CA LYS A 414 19.79 8.03 1.44
C LYS A 414 21.19 8.56 1.69
N SER A 415 21.38 9.38 2.73
CA SER A 415 22.69 9.97 3.08
C SER A 415 23.69 8.90 3.49
N MET A 416 23.30 7.91 4.28
CA MET A 416 24.15 6.77 4.64
C MET A 416 24.63 6.00 3.40
N TYR A 417 23.69 5.69 2.49
CA TYR A 417 24.03 4.95 1.27
C TYR A 417 24.98 5.75 0.36
N ILE A 418 24.77 7.08 0.26
CA ILE A 418 25.67 7.98 -0.48
C ILE A 418 27.06 8.02 0.18
N LYS A 419 27.14 8.24 1.50
CA LYS A 419 28.39 8.33 2.25
C LYS A 419 29.21 7.04 2.17
N LYS A 420 28.55 5.88 2.26
CA LYS A 420 29.20 4.57 2.10
C LYS A 420 29.57 4.25 0.64
N GLY A 421 29.27 5.14 -0.32
CA GLY A 421 29.56 4.92 -1.74
C GLY A 421 28.81 3.75 -2.34
N MET A 422 27.58 3.50 -1.87
CA MET A 422 26.78 2.35 -2.29
C MET A 422 25.92 2.63 -3.51
N LEU A 423 25.75 3.90 -3.89
CA LEU A 423 24.91 4.34 -5.01
C LEU A 423 25.74 4.87 -6.16
N ALA A 424 25.34 4.56 -7.38
CA ALA A 424 25.95 5.08 -8.58
C ALA A 424 25.44 6.50 -8.89
N ASP A 425 26.32 7.34 -9.45
CA ASP A 425 25.94 8.63 -9.99
C ASP A 425 25.12 8.45 -11.28
N LEU A 426 23.92 9.02 -11.32
CA LEU A 426 23.00 8.89 -12.45
C LEU A 426 23.27 9.89 -13.58
N TYR A 427 24.00 10.99 -13.33
CA TYR A 427 24.27 11.98 -14.37
C TYR A 427 25.00 11.42 -15.60
N PRO A 428 26.04 10.56 -15.49
CA PRO A 428 26.67 9.97 -16.66
C PRO A 428 25.74 9.15 -17.55
N PHE A 429 24.65 8.58 -16.98
CA PHE A 429 23.64 7.85 -17.75
C PHE A 429 22.66 8.82 -18.42
N ILE A 430 22.22 9.86 -17.72
CA ILE A 430 21.37 10.93 -18.28
C ILE A 430 22.09 11.65 -19.42
N GLU A 431 23.40 11.97 -19.28
CA GLU A 431 24.19 12.64 -20.31
C GLU A 431 24.35 11.80 -21.60
N LYS A 432 24.36 10.48 -21.46
CA LYS A 432 24.42 9.56 -22.62
C LYS A 432 23.05 9.24 -23.20
N ASP A 433 21.98 9.51 -22.45
CA ASP A 433 20.61 9.25 -22.90
C ASP A 433 20.21 10.26 -23.99
N GLY A 434 19.69 9.77 -25.10
CA GLY A 434 19.31 10.65 -26.22
C GLY A 434 17.98 11.38 -26.02
N GLU A 435 17.16 10.96 -25.04
CA GLU A 435 15.78 11.42 -24.87
C GLU A 435 15.54 12.10 -23.53
N ILE A 436 16.25 11.67 -22.46
CA ILE A 436 16.10 12.22 -21.11
C ILE A 436 17.27 13.15 -20.81
N LYS A 437 16.98 14.38 -20.38
CA LYS A 437 17.96 15.40 -20.03
C LYS A 437 17.72 15.95 -18.63
N LYS A 438 18.76 16.46 -17.97
CA LYS A 438 18.65 17.11 -16.66
C LYS A 438 17.60 18.24 -16.68
N GLU A 439 17.54 19.00 -17.75
CA GLU A 439 16.65 20.14 -17.93
C GLU A 439 15.17 19.77 -18.03
N ASP A 440 14.86 18.49 -18.29
CA ASP A 440 13.49 17.99 -18.35
C ASP A 440 12.83 17.91 -16.96
N PHE A 441 13.63 17.92 -15.88
CA PHE A 441 13.15 17.76 -14.52
C PHE A 441 12.93 19.09 -13.81
N VAL A 442 12.01 19.10 -12.83
CA VAL A 442 11.70 20.26 -11.99
C VAL A 442 12.96 20.70 -11.21
N ASP A 443 13.41 21.95 -11.40
CA ASP A 443 14.70 22.45 -10.89
C ASP A 443 14.80 22.34 -9.36
N SER A 444 13.75 22.72 -8.62
CA SER A 444 13.74 22.63 -7.16
C SER A 444 13.84 21.19 -6.67
N VAL A 445 13.24 20.23 -7.38
CA VAL A 445 13.37 18.79 -7.06
C VAL A 445 14.82 18.33 -7.24
N ILE A 446 15.41 18.60 -8.41
CA ILE A 446 16.79 18.20 -8.68
C ILE A 446 17.77 18.86 -7.70
N ASN A 447 17.63 20.17 -7.47
CA ASN A 447 18.50 20.90 -6.53
C ASN A 447 18.39 20.37 -5.09
N THR A 448 17.25 19.79 -4.72
CA THR A 448 17.02 19.18 -3.41
C THR A 448 17.75 17.85 -3.25
N ILE A 449 17.78 17.03 -4.28
CA ILE A 449 18.32 15.66 -4.22
C ILE A 449 19.77 15.56 -4.73
N GLU A 450 20.29 16.60 -5.37
CA GLU A 450 21.68 16.64 -5.85
C GLU A 450 22.66 16.75 -4.65
N HIS A 451 23.64 15.87 -4.59
CA HIS A 451 24.67 15.86 -3.56
C HIS A 451 26.06 16.04 -4.19
N ASN A 452 26.73 17.16 -3.86
CA ASN A 452 28.09 17.51 -4.36
C ASN A 452 28.21 17.43 -5.89
N GLY A 453 27.19 17.91 -6.63
CA GLY A 453 27.16 17.91 -8.10
C GLY A 453 26.88 16.55 -8.73
N LYS A 454 26.41 15.56 -7.96
CA LYS A 454 26.05 14.22 -8.40
C LYS A 454 24.61 13.90 -8.06
N LEU A 455 24.00 13.02 -8.85
CA LEU A 455 22.64 12.54 -8.66
C LEU A 455 22.66 11.04 -8.36
N TYR A 456 22.37 10.66 -7.11
CA TYR A 456 22.49 9.28 -6.68
C TYR A 456 21.16 8.51 -6.70
N TYR A 457 20.04 9.22 -6.74
CA TYR A 457 18.69 8.65 -6.76
C TYR A 457 17.71 9.63 -7.39
N MET A 458 16.55 9.13 -7.80
CA MET A 458 15.45 9.94 -8.32
C MET A 458 14.12 9.48 -7.70
N PRO A 459 13.31 10.39 -7.16
CA PRO A 459 11.92 10.10 -6.86
C PRO A 459 11.13 10.01 -8.18
N THR A 460 10.12 9.15 -8.20
CA THR A 460 9.23 9.02 -9.37
C THR A 460 8.21 10.15 -9.42
N SER A 461 7.82 10.68 -8.25
CA SER A 461 6.98 11.85 -8.08
C SER A 461 7.33 12.58 -6.78
N PHE A 462 6.80 13.78 -6.58
CA PHE A 462 7.03 14.53 -5.36
C PHE A 462 5.74 15.10 -4.77
N ALA A 463 5.81 15.44 -3.50
CA ALA A 463 4.83 16.20 -2.75
C ALA A 463 5.54 17.24 -1.89
N VAL A 464 4.84 18.16 -1.26
CA VAL A 464 5.45 19.18 -0.41
C VAL A 464 4.81 19.21 0.97
N ASN A 465 5.62 18.99 2.00
CA ASN A 465 5.20 19.12 3.38
C ASN A 465 5.32 20.58 3.83
N VAL A 466 4.23 21.16 4.27
CA VAL A 466 4.18 22.55 4.71
C VAL A 466 3.36 22.71 5.99
N LEU A 467 3.68 23.72 6.76
CA LEU A 467 2.78 24.25 7.77
C LEU A 467 1.89 25.32 7.15
N ILE A 468 0.65 25.37 7.58
CA ILE A 468 -0.30 26.43 7.23
C ILE A 468 -0.89 27.05 8.49
N GLY A 469 -1.06 28.35 8.44
CA GLY A 469 -1.72 29.11 9.48
C GLY A 469 -2.60 30.21 8.92
N SER A 470 -3.41 30.81 9.77
CA SER A 470 -4.34 31.87 9.34
C SER A 470 -3.56 33.13 8.88
N LYS A 471 -3.97 33.73 7.77
CA LYS A 471 -3.37 34.96 7.25
C LYS A 471 -3.51 36.14 8.22
N LYS A 472 -4.52 36.15 9.08
CA LYS A 472 -4.65 37.15 10.16
C LYS A 472 -3.52 37.08 11.18
N VAL A 473 -2.98 35.89 11.46
CA VAL A 473 -1.91 35.69 12.44
C VAL A 473 -0.53 35.80 11.81
N PHE A 474 -0.35 35.21 10.63
CA PHE A 474 0.96 35.08 10.01
C PHE A 474 1.24 36.10 8.92
N GLY A 475 0.20 36.79 8.39
CA GLY A 475 0.39 37.72 7.29
C GLY A 475 0.99 37.04 6.07
N ASP A 476 2.09 37.58 5.57
CA ASP A 476 2.87 37.04 4.45
C ASP A 476 4.18 36.38 4.90
N MET A 477 4.21 35.86 6.14
CA MET A 477 5.38 35.18 6.72
C MET A 477 5.62 33.84 5.99
N GLU A 478 6.79 33.63 5.43
CA GLU A 478 7.15 32.40 4.73
C GLU A 478 8.02 31.46 5.57
N SER A 479 8.79 32.03 6.52
CA SER A 479 9.67 31.31 7.44
C SER A 479 9.75 32.02 8.79
N TRP A 480 10.09 31.32 9.82
CA TRP A 480 10.18 31.82 11.19
C TRP A 480 11.23 31.13 12.03
N THR A 481 11.59 31.76 13.17
CA THR A 481 12.50 31.15 14.14
C THR A 481 11.78 30.45 15.27
N TYR A 482 12.54 29.73 16.12
CA TYR A 482 11.98 29.11 17.33
C TYR A 482 11.42 30.18 18.29
N GLU A 483 12.08 31.32 18.43
CA GLU A 483 11.61 32.44 19.27
C GLU A 483 10.28 33.00 18.74
N GLU A 484 10.17 33.20 17.44
CA GLU A 484 8.93 33.65 16.83
C GLU A 484 7.79 32.64 16.98
N MET A 485 8.10 31.33 16.96
CA MET A 485 7.12 30.28 17.26
C MET A 485 6.60 30.44 18.69
N GLU A 486 7.47 30.65 19.65
CA GLU A 486 7.07 30.88 21.04
C GLU A 486 6.26 32.16 21.21
N GLU A 487 6.63 33.26 20.54
CA GLU A 487 5.85 34.50 20.55
C GLU A 487 4.44 34.31 20.01
N LYS A 488 4.29 33.59 18.89
CA LYS A 488 2.99 33.24 18.32
C LYS A 488 2.18 32.36 19.29
N TYR A 489 2.80 31.37 19.92
CA TYR A 489 2.15 30.55 20.94
C TYR A 489 1.64 31.39 22.12
N LYS A 490 2.48 32.28 22.66
CA LYS A 490 2.13 33.18 23.79
C LYS A 490 1.00 34.18 23.42
N SER A 491 0.87 34.51 22.12
CA SER A 491 -0.17 35.41 21.61
C SER A 491 -1.53 34.72 21.35
N MET A 492 -1.60 33.41 21.50
CA MET A 492 -2.84 32.64 21.26
C MET A 492 -3.94 33.02 22.29
N PRO A 493 -5.22 32.89 21.92
CA PRO A 493 -6.31 33.02 22.87
C PRO A 493 -6.20 31.94 23.98
N LYS A 494 -6.75 32.21 25.17
CA LYS A 494 -6.65 31.29 26.34
C LYS A 494 -7.06 29.85 26.06
N ASN A 495 -8.01 29.64 25.12
CA ASN A 495 -8.46 28.33 24.67
C ASN A 495 -7.94 28.00 23.25
N GLY A 496 -6.83 28.57 22.88
CA GLY A 496 -6.16 28.31 21.60
C GLY A 496 -5.51 26.93 21.57
N VAL A 497 -5.44 26.36 20.40
CA VAL A 497 -4.85 25.06 20.08
C VAL A 497 -3.66 25.30 19.18
N PHE A 498 -2.45 24.90 19.61
CA PHE A 498 -1.23 25.08 18.80
C PHE A 498 -1.34 24.33 17.48
N MET A 499 -1.59 23.05 17.56
CA MET A 499 -1.87 22.12 16.47
C MET A 499 -2.75 21.01 17.03
N GLN A 500 -3.71 20.54 16.26
CA GLN A 500 -4.62 19.50 16.72
C GLN A 500 -3.85 18.23 17.06
N ASP A 501 -4.26 17.55 18.12
CA ASP A 501 -3.68 16.28 18.60
C ASP A 501 -2.19 16.36 18.99
N MET A 502 -1.65 17.56 19.24
CA MET A 502 -0.25 17.76 19.63
C MET A 502 0.02 17.23 21.04
N THR A 503 0.97 16.35 21.16
CA THR A 503 1.56 15.85 22.42
C THR A 503 3.01 16.29 22.56
N ARG A 504 3.60 16.12 23.76
CA ARG A 504 5.02 16.42 23.97
C ARG A 504 5.93 15.62 23.06
N GLU A 505 5.65 14.32 22.97
CA GLU A 505 6.40 13.37 22.16
C GLU A 505 6.26 13.72 20.68
N TRP A 506 5.01 14.01 20.22
CA TRP A 506 4.75 14.38 18.83
C TRP A 506 5.38 15.72 18.44
N PHE A 507 5.38 16.69 19.37
CA PHE A 507 6.07 17.96 19.15
C PHE A 507 7.58 17.75 18.96
N MET A 508 8.24 16.99 19.86
CA MET A 508 9.67 16.70 19.74
C MET A 508 9.98 15.92 18.45
N TYR A 509 9.17 14.95 18.11
CA TYR A 509 9.31 14.18 16.86
C TYR A 509 9.24 15.09 15.63
N ASN A 510 8.23 15.93 15.52
CA ASN A 510 8.04 16.83 14.37
C ASN A 510 9.11 17.91 14.28
N MET A 511 9.45 18.53 15.41
CA MET A 511 10.48 19.61 15.42
C MET A 511 11.85 19.05 15.06
N LEU A 512 12.22 17.91 15.61
CA LEU A 512 13.50 17.28 15.31
C LEU A 512 13.54 16.69 13.90
N GLY A 513 12.48 16.03 13.46
CA GLY A 513 12.41 15.45 12.12
C GLY A 513 12.67 16.49 11.04
N SER A 514 12.10 17.67 11.20
CA SER A 514 12.26 18.75 10.24
C SER A 514 13.53 19.60 10.42
N GLN A 515 14.17 19.56 11.59
CA GLN A 515 15.27 20.45 11.97
C GLN A 515 16.47 19.72 12.58
N MET A 516 16.59 18.43 12.38
CA MET A 516 17.71 17.65 12.92
C MET A 516 19.08 18.23 12.51
N LYS A 517 19.17 18.78 11.29
CA LYS A 517 20.39 19.47 10.79
C LYS A 517 20.84 20.67 11.63
N ASP A 518 19.93 21.31 12.38
CA ASP A 518 20.30 22.44 13.25
C ASP A 518 21.05 21.94 14.48
N PHE A 519 20.94 20.66 14.81
CA PHE A 519 21.53 20.06 16.01
C PHE A 519 22.53 18.95 15.71
N ILE A 520 22.46 18.30 14.54
CA ILE A 520 23.30 17.16 14.18
C ILE A 520 23.83 17.31 12.75
N ASP A 521 25.12 17.38 12.63
CA ASP A 521 25.83 17.29 11.36
C ASP A 521 26.38 15.87 11.17
N PHE A 522 25.70 15.09 10.35
CA PHE A 522 26.11 13.71 10.05
C PHE A 522 27.36 13.63 9.18
N GLU A 523 27.75 14.68 8.47
CA GLU A 523 28.99 14.69 7.68
C GLU A 523 30.22 14.82 8.58
N THR A 524 30.16 15.70 9.57
CA THR A 524 31.28 15.96 10.51
C THR A 524 31.16 15.11 11.78
N GLY A 525 29.99 14.56 12.08
CA GLY A 525 29.70 13.87 13.33
C GLY A 525 29.48 14.82 14.52
N GLU A 526 29.28 16.12 14.25
CA GLU A 526 28.97 17.09 15.29
C GLU A 526 27.55 16.95 15.79
N VAL A 527 27.37 16.95 17.12
CA VAL A 527 26.06 16.86 17.79
C VAL A 527 25.98 17.99 18.81
N ASN A 528 24.90 18.76 18.81
CA ASN A 528 24.66 19.96 19.62
C ASN A 528 23.29 19.90 20.35
N LEU A 529 22.92 18.73 20.90
CA LEU A 529 21.67 18.53 21.63
C LEU A 529 21.73 19.09 23.08
N ASP A 530 22.84 19.59 23.54
CA ASP A 530 22.99 20.32 24.80
C ASP A 530 23.04 21.85 24.61
N SER A 531 22.69 22.33 23.40
CA SER A 531 22.59 23.77 23.11
C SER A 531 21.38 24.41 23.81
N GLU A 532 21.43 25.71 24.00
CA GLU A 532 20.35 26.50 24.61
C GLU A 532 19.05 26.37 23.81
N GLU A 533 19.14 26.36 22.49
CA GLU A 533 17.99 26.21 21.59
C GLU A 533 17.30 24.86 21.78
N PHE A 534 18.06 23.78 21.89
CA PHE A 534 17.47 22.44 22.11
C PHE A 534 16.87 22.32 23.52
N ILE A 535 17.53 22.87 24.54
CA ILE A 535 17.00 22.93 25.92
C ILE A 535 15.68 23.72 25.96
N ASN A 536 15.60 24.86 25.26
CA ASN A 536 14.40 25.65 25.15
C ASN A 536 13.29 24.89 24.44
N MET A 537 13.61 24.09 23.41
CA MET A 537 12.64 23.23 22.73
C MET A 537 12.07 22.14 23.65
N LEU A 538 12.90 21.50 24.48
CA LEU A 538 12.45 20.57 25.51
C LEU A 538 11.50 21.26 26.50
N GLU A 539 11.87 22.45 27.01
CA GLU A 539 11.01 23.21 27.93
C GLU A 539 9.69 23.63 27.27
N PHE A 540 9.74 24.05 26.01
CA PHE A 540 8.52 24.42 25.25
C PHE A 540 7.57 23.23 25.10
N SER A 541 8.08 22.01 24.92
CA SER A 541 7.26 20.81 24.80
C SER A 541 6.32 20.57 26.00
N LYS A 542 6.68 21.08 27.20
CA LYS A 542 5.86 21.00 28.40
C LYS A 542 4.51 21.74 28.30
N ASN A 543 4.35 22.62 27.33
CA ASN A 543 3.08 23.27 27.06
C ASN A 543 2.00 22.30 26.57
N PHE A 544 2.40 21.10 26.14
CA PHE A 544 1.51 20.06 25.64
C PHE A 544 1.31 18.95 26.71
N GLN A 545 0.28 18.17 26.55
CA GLN A 545 0.06 16.96 27.34
C GLN A 545 0.96 15.82 26.85
N THR A 546 1.24 14.82 27.69
CA THR A 546 1.93 13.61 27.24
C THR A 546 0.97 12.76 26.38
N SER A 547 1.54 11.86 25.57
CA SER A 547 0.75 10.90 24.77
C SER A 547 -0.17 10.05 25.66
N ASP A 548 0.30 9.63 26.85
CA ASP A 548 -0.51 8.88 27.82
C ASP A 548 -1.68 9.69 28.37
N GLN A 549 -1.47 10.98 28.63
CA GLN A 549 -2.55 11.88 29.10
C GLN A 549 -3.58 12.10 27.99
N TYR A 550 -3.09 12.33 26.77
CA TYR A 550 -3.91 12.49 25.59
C TYR A 550 -4.80 11.25 25.36
N MET A 551 -4.23 10.05 25.39
CA MET A 551 -4.98 8.79 25.18
C MET A 551 -6.05 8.58 26.24
N LYS A 552 -5.74 8.81 27.53
CA LYS A 552 -6.70 8.71 28.64
C LYS A 552 -7.87 9.69 28.50
N GLU A 553 -7.58 10.92 28.07
CA GLU A 553 -8.61 11.92 27.83
C GLU A 553 -9.51 11.52 26.65
N ARG A 554 -8.93 11.00 25.59
CA ARG A 554 -9.64 10.51 24.39
C ARG A 554 -10.58 9.34 24.74
N GLU A 555 -10.10 8.37 25.50
CA GLU A 555 -10.92 7.25 25.98
C GLU A 555 -12.08 7.75 26.85
N ALA A 556 -11.80 8.68 27.77
CA ALA A 556 -12.82 9.24 28.66
C ALA A 556 -13.92 10.02 27.90
N ASN A 557 -13.58 10.67 26.80
CA ASN A 557 -14.49 11.46 25.96
C ASN A 557 -15.12 10.66 24.80
N GLY A 558 -14.92 9.33 24.75
CA GLY A 558 -15.46 8.45 23.70
C GLY A 558 -14.90 8.77 22.31
N TRP A 559 -13.63 9.18 22.23
CA TRP A 559 -12.92 9.53 20.99
C TRP A 559 -13.52 10.71 20.22
N GLN A 560 -14.30 11.56 20.88
CA GLN A 560 -14.83 12.78 20.26
C GLN A 560 -13.75 13.85 20.22
N ASN A 561 -13.53 14.43 19.06
CA ASN A 561 -12.66 15.61 18.83
C ASN A 561 -13.50 16.84 18.57
N GLU A 562 -12.95 17.98 18.95
CA GLU A 562 -13.44 19.25 18.41
C GLU A 562 -13.10 19.32 16.90
N SER A 563 -14.07 19.73 16.10
CA SER A 563 -13.87 19.79 14.64
C SER A 563 -12.72 20.73 14.28
N LYS A 564 -11.81 20.28 13.40
CA LYS A 564 -10.75 21.11 12.82
C LYS A 564 -11.34 22.37 12.16
N VAL A 565 -12.49 22.21 11.52
CA VAL A 565 -13.22 23.30 10.87
C VAL A 565 -13.64 24.37 11.89
N GLU A 566 -14.15 23.97 13.05
CA GLU A 566 -14.55 24.89 14.11
C GLU A 566 -13.35 25.60 14.73
N LEU A 567 -12.26 24.89 15.00
CA LEU A 567 -11.02 25.45 15.50
C LEU A 567 -10.46 26.54 14.58
N ILE A 568 -10.43 26.28 13.27
CA ILE A 568 -9.99 27.25 12.26
C ILE A 568 -10.96 28.43 12.18
N ASN A 569 -12.26 28.18 12.05
CA ASN A 569 -13.28 29.22 11.91
C ASN A 569 -13.35 30.18 13.11
N SER A 570 -13.12 29.66 14.31
CA SER A 570 -13.06 30.47 15.55
C SER A 570 -11.71 31.19 15.73
N GLY A 571 -10.72 30.91 14.90
CA GLY A 571 -9.35 31.47 15.01
C GLY A 571 -8.56 30.93 16.20
N ARG A 572 -8.93 29.76 16.70
CA ARG A 572 -8.28 29.10 17.84
C ARG A 572 -7.14 28.20 17.44
N LEU A 573 -7.14 27.63 16.22
CA LEU A 573 -6.06 26.82 15.70
C LEU A 573 -4.92 27.74 15.20
N LEU A 574 -3.72 27.55 15.74
CA LEU A 574 -2.55 28.30 15.29
C LEU A 574 -2.03 27.76 13.98
N LEU A 575 -1.76 26.46 13.95
CA LEU A 575 -1.13 25.76 12.82
C LEU A 575 -1.89 24.49 12.45
N SER A 576 -1.79 24.11 11.18
CA SER A 576 -2.03 22.76 10.72
C SER A 576 -0.99 22.35 9.69
N GLU A 577 -0.75 21.05 9.57
CA GLU A 577 0.06 20.49 8.51
C GLU A 577 -0.78 20.37 7.23
N MET A 578 -0.14 20.61 6.10
CA MET A 578 -0.66 20.31 4.76
C MET A 578 0.40 19.52 3.99
N PHE A 579 0.03 18.33 3.59
CA PHE A 579 0.80 17.55 2.63
C PHE A 579 0.23 17.86 1.25
N LEU A 580 0.87 18.81 0.56
CA LEU A 580 0.46 19.23 -0.79
C LEU A 580 0.82 18.12 -1.77
N TYR A 581 -0.17 17.27 -2.04
CA TYR A 581 -0.08 16.08 -2.87
C TYR A 581 -0.87 16.22 -4.17
N ASP A 582 -1.92 17.04 -4.14
CA ASP A 582 -2.76 17.38 -5.28
C ASP A 582 -3.18 18.86 -5.22
N PHE A 583 -3.64 19.41 -6.34
CA PHE A 583 -4.10 20.81 -6.40
C PHE A 583 -5.35 21.08 -5.55
N SER A 584 -6.16 20.07 -5.25
CA SER A 584 -7.36 20.19 -4.41
C SER A 584 -7.04 20.76 -3.02
N ASP A 585 -5.87 20.47 -2.47
CA ASP A 585 -5.41 21.00 -1.18
C ASP A 585 -5.42 22.53 -1.15
N ILE A 586 -5.13 23.18 -2.27
CA ILE A 586 -5.14 24.65 -2.38
C ILE A 586 -6.56 25.18 -2.21
N GLN A 587 -7.54 24.66 -2.95
CA GLN A 587 -8.93 25.13 -2.87
C GLN A 587 -9.60 24.75 -1.55
N ILE A 588 -9.30 23.57 -1.02
CA ILE A 588 -9.81 23.11 0.28
C ILE A 588 -9.36 24.08 1.37
N ASN A 589 -8.07 24.39 1.43
CA ASN A 589 -7.53 25.30 2.45
C ASN A 589 -7.95 26.75 2.22
N GLU A 590 -8.09 27.22 0.98
CA GLU A 590 -8.65 28.54 0.69
C GLU A 590 -10.06 28.69 1.26
N LYS A 591 -10.91 27.70 1.06
CA LYS A 591 -12.28 27.67 1.60
C LYS A 591 -12.29 27.56 3.12
N LEU A 592 -11.45 26.70 3.68
CA LEU A 592 -11.36 26.40 5.10
C LEU A 592 -10.94 27.66 5.90
N TYR A 593 -9.92 28.37 5.43
CA TYR A 593 -9.40 29.57 6.07
C TYR A 593 -10.06 30.87 5.62
N LYS A 594 -11.13 30.81 4.82
CA LYS A 594 -11.80 32.00 4.28
C LYS A 594 -12.19 33.03 5.37
N LYS A 595 -12.74 32.57 6.50
CA LYS A 595 -13.12 33.45 7.63
C LYS A 595 -11.91 34.06 8.35
N GLN A 596 -10.73 33.51 8.12
CA GLN A 596 -9.44 33.96 8.69
C GLN A 596 -8.63 34.82 7.72
N GLY A 597 -9.26 35.32 6.65
CA GLY A 597 -8.61 36.16 5.64
C GLY A 597 -7.72 35.39 4.65
N GLY A 598 -7.85 34.06 4.62
CA GLY A 598 -7.04 33.13 3.87
C GLY A 598 -6.00 32.41 4.77
N TYR A 599 -5.13 31.64 4.15
CA TYR A 599 -4.04 30.95 4.82
C TYR A 599 -2.68 31.42 4.30
N THR A 600 -1.66 31.18 5.08
CA THR A 600 -0.24 31.41 4.76
C THR A 600 0.49 30.08 4.83
N VAL A 601 1.30 29.80 3.81
CA VAL A 601 2.18 28.62 3.76
C VAL A 601 3.53 28.96 4.37
N ILE A 602 3.90 28.25 5.42
CA ILE A 602 5.05 28.56 6.25
C ILE A 602 5.96 27.32 6.31
N SER A 603 7.29 27.52 6.35
CA SER A 603 8.22 26.43 6.65
C SER A 603 8.13 26.04 8.14
N GLN A 604 8.71 24.90 8.50
CA GLN A 604 8.97 24.58 9.89
C GLN A 604 9.87 25.67 10.52
N PRO A 605 9.75 25.96 11.83
CA PRO A 605 10.63 26.93 12.48
C PRO A 605 12.08 26.43 12.48
N SER A 606 13.03 27.35 12.39
CA SER A 606 14.46 27.01 12.36
C SER A 606 15.27 28.09 13.08
N LYS A 607 16.57 27.84 13.21
CA LYS A 607 17.47 28.74 13.91
C LYS A 607 17.59 30.12 13.22
N ASP A 608 17.54 30.18 11.88
CA ASP A 608 18.00 31.36 11.11
C ASP A 608 17.01 31.85 10.02
N LYS A 609 15.76 31.46 10.02
CA LYS A 609 14.74 31.79 8.99
C LYS A 609 15.06 31.36 7.54
N ASN A 610 16.16 30.67 7.30
CA ASN A 610 16.53 30.21 5.95
C ASN A 610 15.92 28.85 5.60
N ASN A 611 14.98 28.38 6.41
CA ASN A 611 14.43 27.06 6.22
C ASN A 611 13.57 27.00 4.94
N LYS A 612 13.81 25.96 4.17
CA LYS A 612 13.07 25.63 2.96
C LYS A 612 11.92 24.68 3.28
N LEU A 613 11.01 24.53 2.34
CA LEU A 613 9.94 23.56 2.46
C LEU A 613 10.49 22.14 2.24
N ALA A 614 9.98 21.19 2.99
CA ALA A 614 10.39 19.81 2.89
C ALA A 614 9.70 19.13 1.69
N MET A 615 10.50 18.49 0.83
CA MET A 615 10.01 17.63 -0.22
C MET A 615 9.65 16.26 0.36
N GLY A 616 8.43 15.81 0.12
CA GLY A 616 8.00 14.43 0.36
C GLY A 616 8.10 13.59 -0.92
N SER A 617 8.26 12.28 -0.78
CA SER A 617 8.06 11.35 -1.88
C SER A 617 6.57 11.19 -2.14
N GLY A 618 6.16 11.27 -3.40
CA GLY A 618 4.76 10.99 -3.79
C GLY A 618 4.52 9.49 -4.01
N ASP A 619 5.53 8.75 -4.50
CA ASP A 619 5.46 7.34 -4.85
C ASP A 619 6.78 6.64 -4.48
N ALA A 620 7.59 6.20 -5.44
CA ALA A 620 8.85 5.49 -5.22
C ALA A 620 10.08 6.40 -5.34
N CYS A 621 11.20 5.94 -4.79
CA CYS A 621 12.50 6.60 -4.90
C CYS A 621 13.58 5.57 -5.31
N LEU A 622 14.10 5.66 -6.53
CA LEU A 622 14.93 4.62 -7.10
C LEU A 622 16.40 5.04 -7.28
N ALA A 623 17.28 4.09 -7.03
CA ALA A 623 18.73 4.24 -7.23
C ALA A 623 19.33 3.00 -7.90
N ILE A 624 20.46 3.18 -8.60
CA ILE A 624 21.30 2.09 -9.07
C ILE A 624 22.40 1.86 -8.05
N SER A 625 22.62 0.61 -7.68
CA SER A 625 23.72 0.25 -6.78
C SER A 625 25.08 0.48 -7.47
N GLU A 626 26.06 0.99 -6.72
CA GLU A 626 27.44 1.06 -7.19
C GLU A 626 28.02 -0.34 -7.47
N LYS A 627 27.52 -1.37 -6.83
CA LYS A 627 27.90 -2.77 -7.01
C LYS A 627 27.20 -3.47 -8.18
N CYS A 628 26.21 -2.82 -8.80
CA CYS A 628 25.57 -3.37 -10.00
C CYS A 628 26.60 -3.63 -11.10
N ASN A 629 26.64 -4.87 -11.58
CA ASN A 629 27.59 -5.27 -12.63
C ASN A 629 27.19 -4.76 -14.02
N ASP A 630 25.91 -4.46 -14.22
CA ASP A 630 25.35 -3.95 -15.49
C ASP A 630 24.51 -2.69 -15.25
N LYS A 631 25.22 -1.60 -14.90
CA LYS A 631 24.56 -0.31 -14.63
C LYS A 631 23.83 0.25 -15.86
N ASP A 632 24.35 -0.01 -17.07
CA ASP A 632 23.69 0.41 -18.32
C ASP A 632 22.36 -0.38 -18.49
N GLY A 633 22.32 -1.66 -18.12
CA GLY A 633 21.09 -2.45 -18.10
C GLY A 633 20.08 -1.94 -17.06
N ALA A 634 20.55 -1.60 -15.86
CA ALA A 634 19.72 -1.01 -14.81
C ALA A 634 19.16 0.36 -15.25
N TRP A 635 19.96 1.19 -15.93
CA TRP A 635 19.51 2.47 -16.48
C TRP A 635 18.43 2.29 -17.55
N LYS A 636 18.52 1.27 -18.41
CA LYS A 636 17.46 0.98 -19.40
C LYS A 636 16.08 0.77 -18.77
N PHE A 637 16.04 0.20 -17.58
CA PHE A 637 14.78 0.12 -16.82
C PHE A 637 14.42 1.47 -16.18
N LEU A 638 15.35 2.09 -15.43
CA LEU A 638 15.06 3.33 -14.71
C LEU A 638 14.60 4.46 -15.65
N ARG A 639 15.21 4.57 -16.84
CA ARG A 639 14.81 5.62 -17.80
C ARG A 639 13.33 5.53 -18.20
N GLY A 640 12.75 4.31 -18.21
CA GLY A 640 11.33 4.10 -18.52
C GLY A 640 10.41 4.87 -17.56
N ILE A 641 10.80 4.96 -16.31
CA ILE A 641 10.05 5.64 -15.24
C ILE A 641 10.07 7.17 -15.38
N PHE A 642 11.05 7.70 -16.11
CA PHE A 642 11.20 9.14 -16.35
C PHE A 642 10.75 9.56 -17.74
N THR A 643 10.09 8.68 -18.49
CA THR A 643 9.45 9.04 -19.76
C THR A 643 8.19 9.89 -19.53
N TYR A 644 7.80 10.66 -20.54
CA TYR A 644 6.55 11.44 -20.50
C TYR A 644 5.34 10.56 -20.15
N GLU A 645 5.23 9.39 -20.77
CA GLU A 645 4.10 8.48 -20.61
C GLU A 645 3.96 7.96 -19.16
N TYR A 646 5.06 7.52 -18.54
CA TYR A 646 5.02 7.06 -17.16
C TYR A 646 4.69 8.22 -16.21
N GLN A 647 5.34 9.36 -16.39
CA GLN A 647 5.14 10.54 -15.55
C GLN A 647 3.72 11.10 -15.66
N LYS A 648 3.10 11.04 -16.83
CA LYS A 648 1.70 11.38 -17.04
C LYS A 648 0.79 10.45 -16.25
N LYS A 649 1.02 9.14 -16.33
CA LYS A 649 0.25 8.12 -15.62
C LYS A 649 0.29 8.30 -14.11
N ILE A 650 1.45 8.53 -13.50
CA ILE A 650 1.55 8.69 -12.04
C ILE A 650 1.03 10.05 -11.55
N SER A 651 1.01 11.07 -12.41
CA SER A 651 0.57 12.41 -12.03
C SER A 651 -0.89 12.49 -11.58
N ASP A 652 -1.71 11.49 -11.91
CA ASP A 652 -3.14 11.52 -11.58
C ASP A 652 -3.41 11.22 -10.10
N ASN A 653 -2.65 10.28 -9.48
CA ASN A 653 -2.95 9.78 -8.13
C ASN A 653 -1.73 9.63 -7.20
N TYR A 654 -0.53 9.98 -7.65
CA TYR A 654 0.70 9.67 -6.90
C TYR A 654 1.60 10.91 -6.69
N GLY A 655 0.98 12.07 -6.49
CA GLY A 655 1.68 13.34 -6.27
C GLY A 655 1.96 14.10 -7.57
N PHE A 656 2.96 14.97 -7.54
CA PHE A 656 3.33 15.78 -8.69
C PHE A 656 4.45 15.11 -9.49
N PRO A 657 4.37 15.11 -10.83
CA PRO A 657 5.39 14.53 -11.67
C PRO A 657 6.71 15.30 -11.54
N VAL A 658 7.84 14.58 -11.61
CA VAL A 658 9.17 15.23 -11.56
C VAL A 658 9.57 15.85 -12.89
N ARG A 659 8.89 15.55 -14.00
CA ARG A 659 9.11 16.17 -15.31
C ARG A 659 8.36 17.49 -15.45
N LYS A 660 9.08 18.54 -15.90
CA LYS A 660 8.51 19.89 -16.12
C LYS A 660 7.36 19.90 -17.12
N ASP A 661 7.55 19.24 -18.27
CA ASP A 661 6.57 19.20 -19.34
C ASP A 661 5.25 18.55 -18.91
N VAL A 662 5.33 17.45 -18.16
CA VAL A 662 4.14 16.78 -17.60
C VAL A 662 3.49 17.63 -16.51
N LEU A 663 4.29 18.28 -15.64
CA LEU A 663 3.77 19.17 -14.60
C LEU A 663 3.03 20.37 -15.20
N GLU A 664 3.57 20.99 -16.25
CA GLU A 664 2.91 22.09 -16.94
C GLU A 664 1.61 21.64 -17.62
N LYS A 665 1.57 20.43 -18.19
CA LYS A 665 0.34 19.84 -18.73
C LYS A 665 -0.70 19.58 -17.63
N LYS A 666 -0.30 19.03 -16.48
CA LYS A 666 -1.19 18.85 -15.31
C LYS A 666 -1.78 20.19 -14.86
N ILE A 667 -0.98 21.27 -14.84
CA ILE A 667 -1.42 22.63 -14.52
C ILE A 667 -2.42 23.13 -15.57
N GLU A 668 -2.12 22.96 -16.88
CA GLU A 668 -3.00 23.35 -17.97
C GLU A 668 -4.38 22.66 -17.85
N TYR A 669 -4.39 21.36 -17.61
CA TYR A 669 -5.63 20.57 -17.47
C TYR A 669 -6.44 21.02 -16.24
N ALA A 670 -5.77 21.26 -15.13
CA ALA A 670 -6.42 21.75 -13.91
C ALA A 670 -7.10 23.12 -14.10
N MET A 671 -6.56 23.96 -14.99
CA MET A 671 -7.11 25.27 -15.32
C MET A 671 -8.18 25.25 -16.41
N ALA A 672 -8.45 24.12 -17.05
CA ALA A 672 -9.40 24.02 -18.16
C ALA A 672 -10.83 24.38 -17.69
N THR A 673 -11.47 25.32 -18.39
CA THR A 673 -12.84 25.75 -18.14
C THR A 673 -13.86 25.20 -19.14
N LYS A 674 -13.38 24.53 -20.18
CA LYS A 674 -14.17 23.86 -21.22
C LYS A 674 -13.48 22.57 -21.63
N ALA A 675 -14.28 21.59 -22.00
CA ALA A 675 -13.74 20.36 -22.56
C ALA A 675 -13.08 20.60 -23.92
N TYR A 676 -11.90 20.01 -24.15
CA TYR A 676 -11.19 20.05 -25.42
C TYR A 676 -10.34 18.77 -25.59
N LYS A 677 -9.84 18.56 -26.79
CA LYS A 677 -8.78 17.57 -27.03
C LYS A 677 -7.47 18.30 -27.15
N ASP A 678 -6.46 17.81 -26.45
CA ASP A 678 -5.12 18.36 -26.55
C ASP A 678 -4.37 17.80 -27.82
N ASP A 679 -3.11 18.18 -27.97
CA ASP A 679 -2.31 17.87 -29.16
C ASP A 679 -2.02 16.38 -29.32
N ASP A 680 -1.99 15.59 -28.24
CA ASP A 680 -1.83 14.14 -28.25
C ASP A 680 -3.17 13.38 -28.29
N GLY A 681 -4.28 14.11 -28.41
CA GLY A 681 -5.64 13.57 -28.55
C GLY A 681 -6.30 13.19 -27.24
N THR A 682 -5.67 13.49 -26.09
CA THR A 682 -6.25 13.29 -24.77
C THR A 682 -7.47 14.19 -24.58
N GLN A 683 -8.57 13.61 -24.14
CA GLN A 683 -9.78 14.38 -23.80
C GLN A 683 -9.58 15.05 -22.44
N VAL A 684 -9.46 16.38 -22.46
CA VAL A 684 -9.42 17.21 -21.24
C VAL A 684 -10.84 17.64 -20.87
N THR A 685 -11.27 17.30 -19.67
CA THR A 685 -12.56 17.72 -19.13
C THR A 685 -12.34 18.67 -17.95
N PRO A 686 -13.05 19.81 -17.87
CA PRO A 686 -12.98 20.68 -16.71
C PRO A 686 -13.34 19.93 -15.43
N ILE A 687 -12.74 20.32 -14.33
CA ILE A 687 -13.17 19.86 -13.00
C ILE A 687 -14.58 20.39 -12.76
N THR A 688 -15.56 19.50 -12.79
CA THR A 688 -16.97 19.77 -12.50
C THR A 688 -17.51 18.68 -11.59
N ASP A 689 -18.44 19.05 -10.70
CA ASP A 689 -19.16 18.11 -9.83
C ASP A 689 -18.27 17.30 -8.85
N SER A 690 -17.00 17.68 -8.68
CA SER A 690 -16.14 17.13 -7.66
C SER A 690 -16.33 17.87 -6.34
N THR A 691 -16.66 17.14 -5.27
CA THR A 691 -16.82 17.70 -3.94
C THR A 691 -15.88 17.01 -2.95
N TYR A 692 -15.25 17.81 -2.09
CA TYR A 692 -14.54 17.31 -0.91
C TYR A 692 -15.40 17.60 0.32
N SER A 693 -15.60 16.61 1.19
CA SER A 693 -16.37 16.75 2.43
C SER A 693 -15.59 16.24 3.63
N MET A 694 -15.61 17.00 4.72
CA MET A 694 -15.03 16.66 6.01
C MET A 694 -15.92 17.23 7.11
N ASP A 695 -16.49 16.41 7.96
CA ASP A 695 -17.51 16.77 8.94
C ASP A 695 -18.67 17.55 8.25
N ASP A 696 -19.01 18.74 8.76
CA ASP A 696 -20.03 19.64 8.18
C ASP A 696 -19.45 20.58 7.09
N PHE A 697 -18.19 20.38 6.67
CA PHE A 697 -17.52 21.21 5.70
C PHE A 697 -17.48 20.52 4.34
N THR A 698 -17.97 21.22 3.32
CA THR A 698 -17.98 20.74 1.93
C THR A 698 -17.40 21.80 1.01
N VAL A 699 -16.51 21.38 0.12
CA VAL A 699 -15.92 22.21 -0.93
C VAL A 699 -16.29 21.62 -2.29
N GLU A 700 -16.93 22.40 -3.11
CA GLU A 700 -17.10 22.14 -4.53
C GLU A 700 -15.81 22.58 -5.24
N LEU A 701 -15.09 21.64 -5.81
CA LEU A 701 -13.87 21.93 -6.56
C LEU A 701 -14.24 22.52 -7.92
N LYS A 702 -13.46 23.50 -8.38
CA LYS A 702 -13.67 24.25 -9.62
C LYS A 702 -12.37 24.29 -10.43
N PRO A 703 -12.42 24.58 -11.72
CA PRO A 703 -11.22 24.84 -12.49
C PRO A 703 -10.31 25.85 -11.77
N TYR A 704 -9.02 25.53 -11.74
CA TYR A 704 -8.07 26.34 -10.99
C TYR A 704 -7.80 27.68 -11.70
N THR A 705 -7.54 28.69 -10.91
CA THR A 705 -7.20 30.02 -11.41
C THR A 705 -5.68 30.18 -11.56
N LYS A 706 -5.25 31.19 -12.31
CA LYS A 706 -3.84 31.58 -12.36
C LYS A 706 -3.26 31.83 -10.97
N ALA A 707 -4.02 32.44 -10.06
CA ALA A 707 -3.56 32.71 -8.69
C ALA A 707 -3.28 31.42 -7.90
N HIS A 708 -4.11 30.37 -8.07
CA HIS A 708 -3.86 29.06 -7.47
C HIS A 708 -2.54 28.46 -7.98
N MET A 709 -2.30 28.56 -9.29
CA MET A 709 -1.08 27.99 -9.89
C MET A 709 0.17 28.82 -9.58
N ASP A 710 0.05 30.13 -9.47
CA ASP A 710 1.15 31.01 -9.02
C ASP A 710 1.51 30.68 -7.56
N LEU A 711 0.53 30.41 -6.69
CA LEU A 711 0.77 29.94 -5.33
C LEU A 711 1.48 28.57 -5.32
N PHE A 712 0.97 27.61 -6.12
CA PHE A 712 1.60 26.29 -6.25
C PHE A 712 3.07 26.40 -6.68
N ARG A 713 3.36 27.17 -7.75
CA ARG A 713 4.74 27.38 -8.20
C ARG A 713 5.62 28.02 -7.12
N SER A 714 5.10 29.03 -6.43
CA SER A 714 5.79 29.64 -5.30
C SER A 714 6.12 28.63 -4.19
N ILE A 715 5.23 27.69 -3.92
CA ILE A 715 5.50 26.60 -2.95
C ILE A 715 6.60 25.67 -3.48
N VAL A 716 6.51 25.25 -4.74
CA VAL A 716 7.49 24.35 -5.38
C VAL A 716 8.88 25.01 -5.45
N ASP A 717 8.98 26.31 -5.75
CA ASP A 717 10.25 27.06 -5.80
C ASP A 717 10.92 27.19 -4.43
N ARG A 718 10.15 27.05 -3.35
CA ARG A 718 10.64 27.09 -1.98
C ARG A 718 11.10 25.75 -1.44
N ILE A 719 10.94 24.66 -2.18
CA ILE A 719 11.51 23.36 -1.81
C ILE A 719 13.03 23.50 -1.74
N GLY A 720 13.62 22.96 -0.71
CA GLY A 720 15.06 23.00 -0.50
C GLY A 720 15.65 21.63 -0.22
N LYS A 721 16.96 21.57 0.00
CA LYS A 721 17.65 20.31 0.30
C LYS A 721 16.85 19.56 1.35
N GLU A 722 16.49 18.35 0.99
CA GLU A 722 15.76 17.42 1.82
C GLU A 722 16.44 17.41 3.20
N ASN A 723 15.70 17.80 4.21
CA ASN A 723 16.07 17.44 5.56
C ASN A 723 15.85 15.93 5.56
N ASN A 724 16.92 15.18 5.38
CA ASN A 724 16.88 13.75 5.26
C ASN A 724 16.20 13.20 6.51
N TYR A 725 14.91 12.86 6.41
CA TYR A 725 14.25 11.92 7.32
C TYR A 725 14.92 10.56 7.09
N ASP A 726 16.11 10.43 7.63
CA ASP A 726 16.93 9.25 7.47
C ASP A 726 16.55 8.19 8.50
N THR A 727 16.96 6.97 8.26
CA THR A 727 16.91 5.87 9.23
C THR A 727 17.48 6.29 10.58
N TYR A 728 18.50 7.15 10.58
CA TYR A 728 19.02 7.79 11.79
C TYR A 728 17.98 8.60 12.55
N PHE A 729 17.02 9.19 11.85
CA PHE A 729 15.95 9.95 12.52
C PHE A 729 15.10 9.05 13.42
N ASN A 730 14.73 7.88 12.97
CA ASN A 730 13.91 6.96 13.76
C ASN A 730 14.66 6.50 15.01
N ASP A 731 15.91 6.05 14.86
CA ASP A 731 16.75 5.62 15.98
C ASP A 731 17.06 6.76 16.96
N ILE A 732 17.37 7.94 16.43
CA ILE A 732 17.62 9.13 17.27
C ILE A 732 16.35 9.59 17.97
N SER A 733 15.21 9.56 17.28
CA SER A 733 13.92 9.89 17.87
C SER A 733 13.53 8.90 18.97
N GLU A 734 13.85 7.62 18.81
CA GLU A 734 13.66 6.61 19.86
C GLU A 734 14.53 6.92 21.08
N ILE A 735 15.82 7.22 20.89
CA ILE A 735 16.73 7.67 21.98
C ILE A 735 16.17 8.90 22.69
N ILE A 736 15.68 9.89 21.93
CA ILE A 736 15.11 11.11 22.48
C ILE A 736 13.82 10.82 23.26
N ASN A 737 12.94 10.00 22.73
CA ASN A 737 11.71 9.59 23.39
C ASN A 737 11.99 8.84 24.70
N GLU A 738 12.96 7.91 24.70
CA GLU A 738 13.34 7.19 25.91
C GLU A 738 13.83 8.12 27.03
N GLU A 739 14.78 8.99 26.74
CA GLU A 739 15.41 9.87 27.74
C GLU A 739 14.49 11.02 28.18
N SER A 740 13.60 11.48 27.30
CA SER A 740 12.65 12.53 27.62
C SER A 740 11.53 12.09 28.54
N LYS A 741 11.28 10.78 28.73
CA LYS A 741 10.25 10.26 29.65
C LYS A 741 10.45 10.77 31.09
N ALA A 742 11.68 10.70 31.62
CA ALA A 742 12.00 11.20 32.95
C ALA A 742 11.84 12.73 33.09
N PHE A 743 12.16 13.47 32.04
CA PHE A 743 11.92 14.91 31.96
C PHE A 743 10.40 15.23 31.92
N PHE A 744 9.63 14.50 31.12
CA PHE A 744 8.19 14.70 31.05
C PHE A 744 7.46 14.30 32.36
N ALA A 745 8.02 13.35 33.10
CA ALA A 745 7.56 12.99 34.45
C ALA A 745 7.96 14.02 35.53
N GLY A 746 8.91 14.91 35.26
CA GLY A 746 9.44 15.90 36.20
C GLY A 746 10.59 15.37 37.07
N ASP A 747 11.16 14.22 36.75
CA ASP A 747 12.25 13.58 37.50
C ASP A 747 13.64 14.13 37.10
N LYS A 748 13.74 14.78 35.95
CA LYS A 748 14.97 15.43 35.44
C LYS A 748 14.68 16.85 34.94
N THR A 749 15.68 17.69 34.91
CA THR A 749 15.59 18.99 34.24
C THR A 749 15.84 18.86 32.73
N ALA A 750 15.53 19.89 31.97
CA ALA A 750 15.82 19.93 30.53
C ALA A 750 17.33 19.84 30.23
N GLU A 751 18.16 20.54 31.08
CA GLU A 751 19.62 20.53 30.94
C GLU A 751 20.25 19.17 31.26
N GLU A 752 19.70 18.45 32.28
CA GLU A 752 20.15 17.09 32.60
C GLU A 752 19.79 16.12 31.46
N THR A 753 18.59 16.23 30.92
CA THR A 753 18.10 15.41 29.78
C THR A 753 18.92 15.71 28.53
N ALA A 754 19.12 16.98 28.19
CA ALA A 754 19.90 17.40 27.03
C ALA A 754 21.37 16.87 27.07
N LYS A 755 22.02 16.88 28.24
CA LYS A 755 23.38 16.31 28.41
C LYS A 755 23.41 14.78 28.18
N ILE A 756 22.39 14.07 28.62
CA ILE A 756 22.30 12.62 28.40
C ILE A 756 22.08 12.36 26.91
N LEU A 757 21.15 13.08 26.30
CA LEU A 757 20.86 12.98 24.86
C LEU A 757 22.09 13.31 24.02
N GLN A 758 22.81 14.41 24.34
CA GLN A 758 24.08 14.78 23.71
C GLN A 758 25.07 13.60 23.70
N SER A 759 25.22 12.93 24.84
CA SER A 759 26.16 11.82 24.99
C SER A 759 25.75 10.60 24.23
N ARG A 760 24.45 10.17 24.33
CA ARG A 760 23.93 8.99 23.67
C ARG A 760 23.90 9.15 22.15
N VAL A 761 23.39 10.28 21.66
CA VAL A 761 23.29 10.55 20.21
C VAL A 761 24.68 10.74 19.61
N LYS A 762 25.64 11.36 20.32
CA LYS A 762 27.02 11.46 19.83
C LYS A 762 27.67 10.08 19.63
N ILE A 763 27.44 9.14 20.55
CA ILE A 763 27.91 7.74 20.39
C ILE A 763 27.25 7.13 19.16
N TYR A 764 25.92 7.21 19.07
CA TYR A 764 25.17 6.67 17.95
C TYR A 764 25.65 7.23 16.59
N VAL A 765 25.80 8.56 16.49
CA VAL A 765 26.30 9.20 15.27
C VAL A 765 27.73 8.74 14.95
N SER A 766 28.61 8.62 15.95
CA SER A 766 30.01 8.17 15.72
C SER A 766 30.11 6.70 15.27
N GLU A 767 29.17 5.84 15.66
CA GLU A 767 29.12 4.43 15.25
C GLU A 767 28.52 4.24 13.84
N ASN A 768 27.70 5.20 13.41
CA ASN A 768 26.95 5.11 12.15
C ASN A 768 27.41 6.14 11.09
N SER A 769 28.36 7.03 11.40
CA SER A 769 28.87 8.06 10.47
C SER A 769 30.10 7.62 9.65
#